data_cdc60641fe270a2fb13d9ef0473c38d0
#
_entry.id   cdc60641fe270a2fb13d9ef0473c38d0
#
_cell.length_a   1.000
_cell.length_b   1.000
_cell.length_c   1.000
_cell.angle_alpha   90.00
_cell.angle_beta   90.00
_cell.angle_gamma   90.00
#
_symmetry.space_group_name_H-M   'P 1'
#
loop_
_entity.id
_entity.type
_entity.pdbx_description
1 polymer ?
#
loop_
_entity_poly.entity_id
_entity_poly.type
_entity_poly.pdbx_seq_one_letter_code
_entity_poly.pdbx_strand_id
1 'polypeptide(L)'
;MSMSEGKSYLFPALIILISFFVYPGESLAQRGTMQSLGNMGNAGGARAVKDTTGSRTAKRKGSLFLNDSSKNVYGPNTTRRTSGYRLLINRPDFTPIDTGILNYHRWTYPQRFENQVQDLGNAGTALYQLFPSVRKFSGTVSGFDVYDPYFYSEEPEYYDTKSPYTRMQLVWGGNGRSMTRVEFKRNINPRWNFGFNYRPILVDKQIDKRRKGDRHVTSQYYDFHSNYTSKNDRYQAYGFYRRLKHNVKENGGVFLPTGGSFNDYFSTNASPVLYAAQSEDLKRELNFNHRFRLASALEVYQSVSLSKQQNTFKDSYSSTNNQRPYDNWIDVKEDTLNADDLMNFRVIEQESGFKGRKAFLFYNAFYKFRNYKTTYAYADPDEYGVKVSGTEHFIGGRLVLNLDSLSSISGKFELNQFGNYSLEANLNNKFIEGTFLQSLSAPGSFYRLYRGVHDFWLNDFRPITGLQAQAFLKVPLRKFSFAPGMGYTLLSDQVWMEKSPQPDGQTVIPVQSDATHTLILPQARMNLTFLKKMNLGVRATRTIISGNPGNLLQIPDWLVNGQLAFKGFLFKGNLEAQIGFDVSWRSAWFAPGYDPVTQHYYVQRDEKVSDWLGADFFINGKIKRGRFFYKFHNLMQAGGRPGFLLSPGYPGQRTIMDFGFELILFD
;
A
#
# COMPACT_ATOMS: atom_id res chain seq x y z
N MET A 1 51.53 -2.99 -28.15
CA MET A 1 50.81 -3.03 -26.87
C MET A 1 49.32 -2.73 -27.16
N SER A 2 48.52 -3.77 -27.27
CA SER A 2 47.12 -3.68 -27.69
C SER A 2 46.20 -3.42 -26.49
N MET A 3 45.46 -2.32 -26.52
CA MET A 3 44.36 -2.04 -25.63
C MET A 3 43.14 -2.81 -26.12
N SER A 4 42.63 -3.74 -25.29
CA SER A 4 41.38 -4.43 -25.55
C SER A 4 40.22 -3.52 -25.15
N GLU A 5 39.41 -3.14 -26.13
CA GLU A 5 38.14 -2.43 -25.96
C GLU A 5 37.11 -3.35 -25.28
N GLY A 6 36.81 -3.08 -24.01
CA GLY A 6 35.64 -3.64 -23.32
C GLY A 6 34.38 -2.89 -23.70
N LYS A 7 33.64 -3.38 -24.70
CA LYS A 7 32.33 -2.82 -25.09
C LYS A 7 31.35 -2.96 -23.94
N SER A 8 30.91 -1.84 -23.37
CA SER A 8 29.88 -1.78 -22.35
C SER A 8 28.49 -1.92 -22.98
N TYR A 9 27.87 -3.06 -22.83
CA TYR A 9 26.49 -3.35 -23.29
C TYR A 9 25.40 -2.72 -22.42
N LEU A 10 25.75 -1.90 -21.44
CA LEU A 10 24.79 -1.25 -20.52
C LEU A 10 24.08 -0.03 -21.15
N PHE A 11 24.72 0.65 -22.09
CA PHE A 11 24.14 1.85 -22.73
C PHE A 11 22.95 1.56 -23.67
N PRO A 12 22.95 0.49 -24.48
CA PRO A 12 21.81 0.16 -25.33
C PRO A 12 20.57 -0.31 -24.56
N ALA A 13 20.75 -1.03 -23.44
CA ALA A 13 19.63 -1.49 -22.62
C ALA A 13 18.90 -0.34 -21.91
N LEU A 14 19.63 0.70 -21.52
CA LEU A 14 19.05 1.90 -20.91
C LEU A 14 18.24 2.72 -21.94
N ILE A 15 18.71 2.80 -23.19
CA ILE A 15 18.00 3.50 -24.27
C ILE A 15 16.71 2.77 -24.66
N ILE A 16 16.71 1.44 -24.68
CA ILE A 16 15.51 0.63 -24.94
C ILE A 16 14.48 0.79 -23.83
N LEU A 17 14.88 0.86 -22.56
CA LEU A 17 13.98 1.11 -21.42
C LEU A 17 13.38 2.52 -21.45
N ILE A 18 14.13 3.51 -21.87
CA ILE A 18 13.67 4.91 -22.00
C ILE A 18 12.68 5.04 -23.17
N SER A 19 12.85 4.29 -24.28
CA SER A 19 11.94 4.33 -25.43
C SER A 19 10.51 3.85 -25.10
N PHE A 20 10.35 2.94 -24.12
CA PHE A 20 9.02 2.52 -23.64
C PHE A 20 8.23 3.60 -22.89
N PHE A 21 8.90 4.63 -22.38
CA PHE A 21 8.25 5.74 -21.67
C PHE A 21 7.95 6.96 -22.57
N VAL A 22 8.65 7.11 -23.68
CA VAL A 22 8.60 8.30 -24.53
C VAL A 22 7.61 8.17 -25.68
N TYR A 23 7.32 6.95 -26.15
CA TYR A 23 6.33 6.74 -27.21
C TYR A 23 4.99 6.28 -26.65
N PRO A 24 3.89 6.99 -26.90
CA PRO A 24 2.54 6.45 -26.72
C PRO A 24 2.25 5.50 -27.89
N GLY A 25 2.79 4.29 -27.85
CA GLY A 25 2.39 3.24 -28.76
C GLY A 25 0.96 2.85 -28.43
N GLU A 26 0.02 3.11 -29.34
CA GLU A 26 -1.28 2.43 -29.36
C GLU A 26 -1.00 0.94 -29.45
N SER A 27 -1.07 0.24 -28.34
CA SER A 27 -1.02 -1.21 -28.34
C SER A 27 -2.37 -1.71 -28.82
N LEU A 28 -2.42 -2.15 -30.05
CA LEU A 28 -3.46 -3.07 -30.54
C LEU A 28 -3.59 -4.22 -29.52
N ALA A 29 -4.66 -4.17 -28.74
CA ALA A 29 -5.00 -5.23 -27.81
C ALA A 29 -5.38 -6.47 -28.63
N GLN A 30 -4.45 -7.38 -28.81
CA GLN A 30 -4.80 -8.73 -29.17
C GLN A 30 -5.64 -9.32 -28.03
N ARG A 31 -6.93 -9.50 -28.31
CA ARG A 31 -7.85 -10.32 -27.52
C ARG A 31 -7.38 -11.77 -27.58
N GLY A 32 -6.46 -12.15 -26.71
CA GLY A 32 -6.19 -13.52 -26.34
C GLY A 32 -7.18 -13.91 -25.26
N THR A 33 -8.21 -14.65 -25.62
CA THR A 33 -9.09 -15.36 -24.69
C THR A 33 -8.24 -16.30 -23.83
N MET A 34 -8.05 -15.95 -22.56
CA MET A 34 -7.62 -16.92 -21.55
C MET A 34 -8.75 -17.92 -21.36
N GLN A 35 -8.69 -19.04 -22.06
CA GLN A 35 -9.47 -20.21 -21.72
C GLN A 35 -9.06 -20.72 -20.35
N SER A 36 -10.08 -20.99 -19.55
CA SER A 36 -10.05 -21.48 -18.19
C SER A 36 -9.15 -22.72 -18.04
N LEU A 37 -8.21 -22.65 -17.10
CA LEU A 37 -7.62 -23.83 -16.44
C LEU A 37 -8.67 -24.44 -15.48
N GLY A 38 -9.66 -25.08 -16.04
CA GLY A 38 -10.71 -25.77 -15.30
C GLY A 38 -11.22 -26.93 -16.15
N ASN A 39 -10.41 -28.01 -16.25
CA ASN A 39 -10.87 -29.37 -16.48
C ASN A 39 -9.64 -30.30 -16.58
N MET A 40 -9.21 -30.79 -15.45
CA MET A 40 -8.48 -32.06 -15.38
C MET A 40 -9.27 -33.00 -14.46
N GLY A 41 -10.25 -33.64 -15.03
CA GLY A 41 -10.98 -34.73 -14.45
C GLY A 41 -11.53 -35.61 -15.57
N ASN A 42 -11.07 -36.85 -15.62
CA ASN A 42 -11.53 -37.98 -16.42
C ASN A 42 -11.13 -38.02 -17.90
N ALA A 43 -10.12 -38.83 -18.17
CA ALA A 43 -10.10 -39.68 -19.34
C ALA A 43 -9.55 -41.04 -18.91
N GLY A 44 -10.44 -42.02 -18.97
CA GLY A 44 -10.14 -43.41 -18.70
C GLY A 44 -9.46 -44.14 -19.84
N GLY A 45 -8.86 -45.25 -19.50
CA GLY A 45 -8.75 -46.46 -20.35
C GLY A 45 -7.62 -46.46 -21.36
N ALA A 46 -6.52 -47.10 -21.01
CA ALA A 46 -5.66 -47.74 -21.98
C ALA A 46 -5.04 -49.02 -21.39
N ARG A 47 -5.22 -50.05 -22.14
CA ARG A 47 -4.86 -51.45 -22.06
C ARG A 47 -3.50 -51.77 -21.44
N ALA A 48 -3.53 -52.86 -20.66
CA ALA A 48 -2.36 -53.62 -20.21
C ALA A 48 -1.60 -54.24 -21.36
N VAL A 49 -0.28 -54.05 -21.38
CA VAL A 49 0.67 -54.94 -22.02
C VAL A 49 1.48 -55.60 -20.92
N LYS A 50 1.38 -56.91 -20.80
CA LYS A 50 2.25 -57.75 -19.99
C LYS A 50 3.63 -57.82 -20.64
N ASP A 51 4.67 -57.52 -19.86
CA ASP A 51 5.96 -58.15 -20.10
C ASP A 51 6.61 -58.50 -18.75
N THR A 52 7.01 -59.74 -18.70
CA THR A 52 7.62 -60.46 -17.60
C THR A 52 9.12 -60.35 -17.69
N THR A 53 9.75 -59.75 -16.68
CA THR A 53 11.04 -60.25 -16.14
C THR A 53 11.32 -59.63 -14.80
N GLY A 54 11.68 -60.47 -13.84
CA GLY A 54 11.75 -60.10 -12.43
C GLY A 54 12.99 -59.30 -12.06
N SER A 55 12.78 -58.38 -11.17
CA SER A 55 13.80 -57.85 -10.24
C SER A 55 13.15 -57.29 -8.99
N ARG A 56 13.74 -57.56 -7.85
CA ARG A 56 13.28 -57.33 -6.51
C ARG A 56 12.80 -55.92 -6.26
N THR A 57 11.55 -55.76 -5.90
CA THR A 57 10.92 -54.51 -5.47
C THR A 57 11.37 -54.12 -4.09
N ALA A 58 12.23 -53.09 -3.99
CA ALA A 58 12.36 -52.29 -2.79
C ALA A 58 11.09 -51.37 -2.73
N LYS A 59 10.27 -51.51 -1.70
CA LYS A 59 9.14 -50.65 -1.41
C LYS A 59 9.62 -49.22 -1.27
N ARG A 60 9.50 -48.38 -2.31
CA ARG A 60 9.57 -46.93 -2.20
C ARG A 60 8.32 -46.47 -1.46
N LYS A 61 8.46 -46.12 -0.16
CA LYS A 61 7.51 -45.26 0.50
C LYS A 61 7.54 -43.92 -0.23
N GLY A 62 6.52 -43.62 -1.00
CA GLY A 62 6.33 -42.33 -1.64
C GLY A 62 6.15 -41.26 -0.57
N SER A 63 7.20 -40.57 -0.18
CA SER A 63 7.07 -39.30 0.53
C SER A 63 6.84 -38.24 -0.55
N LEU A 64 5.70 -37.59 -0.49
CA LEU A 64 5.34 -36.42 -1.31
C LEU A 64 6.27 -35.19 -1.07
N PHE A 65 7.31 -35.37 -0.27
CA PHE A 65 8.30 -34.35 0.04
C PHE A 65 9.65 -34.84 -0.49
N LEU A 66 10.11 -34.17 -1.55
CA LEU A 66 11.46 -34.32 -2.09
C LEU A 66 12.49 -34.34 -0.95
N ASN A 67 13.17 -35.48 -0.81
CA ASN A 67 14.22 -35.65 0.18
C ASN A 67 15.53 -35.19 -0.48
N ASP A 68 15.66 -33.85 -0.64
CA ASP A 68 16.79 -33.23 -1.28
C ASP A 68 17.85 -32.87 -0.22
N SER A 69 19.06 -33.36 -0.39
CA SER A 69 20.19 -33.07 0.50
C SER A 69 20.58 -31.59 0.50
N SER A 70 20.22 -30.83 -0.53
CA SER A 70 20.39 -29.38 -0.61
C SER A 70 19.53 -28.62 0.43
N LYS A 71 18.46 -29.23 0.96
CA LYS A 71 17.55 -28.63 1.95
C LYS A 71 18.23 -28.23 3.25
N ASN A 72 19.33 -28.86 3.61
CA ASN A 72 20.08 -28.53 4.82
C ASN A 72 21.15 -27.45 4.58
N VAL A 73 21.52 -27.19 3.32
CA VAL A 73 22.55 -26.21 2.94
C VAL A 73 21.94 -24.84 2.70
N TYR A 74 20.75 -24.76 2.09
CA TYR A 74 20.08 -23.52 1.72
C TYR A 74 18.81 -23.29 2.53
N GLY A 75 18.63 -22.07 3.00
CA GLY A 75 17.50 -21.72 3.85
C GLY A 75 17.37 -20.20 4.09
N PRO A 76 16.57 -19.77 5.06
CA PRO A 76 16.35 -18.36 5.37
C PRO A 76 17.63 -17.55 5.63
N ASN A 77 18.67 -18.18 6.19
CA ASN A 77 19.95 -17.52 6.50
C ASN A 77 20.86 -17.36 5.28
N THR A 78 20.61 -18.09 4.20
CA THR A 78 21.37 -17.99 2.94
C THR A 78 20.69 -17.10 1.90
N THR A 79 19.51 -16.59 2.22
CA THR A 79 18.77 -15.61 1.43
C THR A 79 18.53 -14.39 2.33
N ARG A 80 19.20 -13.29 2.02
CA ARG A 80 19.18 -12.08 2.82
C ARG A 80 18.68 -10.91 1.98
N ARG A 81 18.07 -9.91 2.62
CA ARG A 81 17.48 -8.75 1.97
C ARG A 81 17.88 -7.44 2.63
N THR A 82 17.87 -6.38 1.85
CA THR A 82 18.09 -5.00 2.29
C THR A 82 17.16 -4.04 1.54
N SER A 83 16.85 -2.88 2.13
CA SER A 83 16.04 -1.85 1.47
C SER A 83 16.90 -0.88 0.64
N GLY A 84 16.28 -0.19 -0.33
CA GLY A 84 16.91 0.88 -1.09
C GLY A 84 17.45 2.00 -0.20
N TYR A 85 16.71 2.36 0.86
CA TYR A 85 17.17 3.34 1.84
C TYR A 85 18.48 2.93 2.53
N ARG A 86 18.64 1.66 2.94
CA ARG A 86 19.88 1.15 3.53
C ARG A 86 21.06 1.18 2.57
N LEU A 87 20.82 0.92 1.27
CA LEU A 87 21.83 1.07 0.23
C LEU A 87 22.21 2.55 0.04
N LEU A 88 21.24 3.44 0.07
CA LEU A 88 21.47 4.88 -0.04
C LEU A 88 22.37 5.40 1.09
N ILE A 89 22.12 5.01 2.33
CA ILE A 89 22.88 5.47 3.51
C ILE A 89 24.17 4.69 3.75
N ASN A 90 24.63 3.89 2.77
CA ASN A 90 25.84 3.07 2.86
C ASN A 90 25.85 2.12 4.06
N ARG A 91 24.69 1.56 4.39
CA ARG A 91 24.53 0.55 5.45
C ARG A 91 23.73 -0.65 4.92
N PRO A 92 24.31 -1.43 4.01
CA PRO A 92 23.65 -2.60 3.44
C PRO A 92 23.60 -3.75 4.45
N ASP A 93 22.89 -3.55 5.56
CA ASP A 93 22.65 -4.61 6.53
C ASP A 93 21.67 -5.60 5.91
N PHE A 94 22.20 -6.66 5.32
CA PHE A 94 21.40 -7.75 4.79
C PHE A 94 20.84 -8.60 5.93
N THR A 95 19.55 -8.59 6.11
CA THR A 95 18.83 -9.38 7.12
C THR A 95 18.25 -10.65 6.51
N PRO A 96 18.16 -11.77 7.24
CA PRO A 96 17.44 -12.96 6.78
C PRO A 96 16.01 -12.65 6.41
N ILE A 97 15.42 -13.46 5.52
CA ILE A 97 14.01 -13.36 5.19
C ILE A 97 13.14 -13.75 6.38
N ASP A 98 11.98 -13.10 6.50
CA ASP A 98 11.02 -13.45 7.54
C ASP A 98 10.24 -14.72 7.19
N THR A 99 10.36 -15.72 8.05
CA THR A 99 9.63 -16.98 8.01
C THR A 99 8.75 -17.18 9.24
N GLY A 100 8.55 -16.13 10.06
CA GLY A 100 7.75 -16.18 11.28
C GLY A 100 6.24 -16.29 10.99
N ILE A 101 5.48 -16.71 11.99
CA ILE A 101 4.03 -16.87 11.90
C ILE A 101 3.25 -15.73 12.57
N LEU A 102 3.95 -14.79 13.24
CA LEU A 102 3.30 -13.72 13.98
C LEU A 102 2.45 -12.87 13.04
N ASN A 103 1.15 -12.76 13.36
CA ASN A 103 0.19 -11.97 12.62
C ASN A 103 0.09 -12.30 11.12
N TYR A 104 0.49 -13.52 10.73
CA TYR A 104 0.48 -13.96 9.33
C TYR A 104 -0.91 -13.92 8.68
N HIS A 105 -1.99 -14.06 9.46
CA HIS A 105 -3.39 -13.93 9.04
C HIS A 105 -3.81 -12.51 8.64
N ARG A 106 -3.01 -11.47 8.96
CA ARG A 106 -3.31 -10.07 8.64
C ARG A 106 -2.88 -9.75 7.21
N TRP A 107 -3.71 -10.09 6.23
CA TRP A 107 -3.37 -9.92 4.83
C TRP A 107 -3.96 -8.67 4.18
N THR A 108 -5.08 -8.13 4.69
CA THR A 108 -5.69 -6.88 4.22
C THR A 108 -4.97 -5.65 4.80
N TYR A 109 -5.08 -4.51 4.14
CA TYR A 109 -4.43 -3.28 4.60
C TYR A 109 -4.95 -2.79 5.95
N PRO A 110 -6.28 -2.71 6.21
CA PRO A 110 -6.76 -2.34 7.53
C PRO A 110 -6.18 -3.21 8.65
N GLN A 111 -6.10 -4.51 8.46
CA GLN A 111 -5.53 -5.44 9.45
C GLN A 111 -4.03 -5.25 9.66
N ARG A 112 -3.26 -5.03 8.57
CA ARG A 112 -1.80 -4.81 8.63
C ARG A 112 -1.44 -3.52 9.35
N PHE A 113 -2.28 -2.49 9.22
CA PHE A 113 -2.12 -1.19 9.89
C PHE A 113 -2.92 -1.08 11.18
N GLU A 114 -3.33 -2.22 11.78
CA GLU A 114 -4.03 -2.27 13.07
C GLU A 114 -5.24 -1.33 13.10
N ASN A 115 -6.04 -1.36 12.04
CA ASN A 115 -7.25 -0.55 11.84
C ASN A 115 -7.05 0.98 11.96
N GLN A 116 -5.82 1.48 11.82
CA GLN A 116 -5.54 2.93 11.65
C GLN A 116 -5.87 3.41 10.22
N VAL A 117 -6.09 2.47 9.32
CA VAL A 117 -6.58 2.68 7.96
C VAL A 117 -7.86 1.87 7.81
N GLN A 118 -8.88 2.43 7.19
CA GLN A 118 -10.10 1.72 6.83
C GLN A 118 -10.30 1.69 5.32
N ASP A 119 -10.99 0.67 4.83
CA ASP A 119 -11.50 0.57 3.47
C ASP A 119 -13.02 0.84 3.43
N LEU A 120 -13.67 0.60 2.30
CA LEU A 120 -15.12 0.72 2.14
C LEU A 120 -15.86 -0.62 2.37
N GLY A 121 -15.34 -1.46 3.28
CA GLY A 121 -15.97 -2.72 3.67
C GLY A 121 -15.60 -3.92 2.80
N ASN A 122 -14.81 -3.72 1.74
CA ASN A 122 -14.32 -4.81 0.91
C ASN A 122 -12.83 -4.62 0.57
N ALA A 123 -12.05 -5.68 0.59
CA ALA A 123 -10.61 -5.60 0.37
C ALA A 123 -10.30 -5.02 -1.02
N GLY A 124 -9.41 -4.05 -1.08
CA GLY A 124 -9.02 -3.40 -2.34
C GLY A 124 -9.81 -2.14 -2.68
N THR A 125 -10.83 -1.76 -1.93
CA THR A 125 -11.52 -0.48 -2.12
C THR A 125 -10.69 0.70 -1.62
N ALA A 126 -11.15 1.92 -1.84
CA ALA A 126 -10.49 3.15 -1.44
C ALA A 126 -10.13 3.14 0.07
N LEU A 127 -8.93 3.58 0.39
CA LEU A 127 -8.41 3.57 1.75
C LEU A 127 -8.43 4.97 2.36
N TYR A 128 -8.87 5.07 3.60
CA TYR A 128 -8.87 6.29 4.41
C TYR A 128 -7.97 6.12 5.63
N GLN A 129 -7.06 7.07 5.85
CA GLN A 129 -6.24 7.12 7.07
C GLN A 129 -7.03 7.81 8.18
N LEU A 130 -7.29 7.12 9.29
CA LEU A 130 -8.05 7.68 10.42
C LEU A 130 -7.34 8.88 11.05
N PHE A 131 -6.01 8.84 11.10
CA PHE A 131 -5.20 9.94 11.64
C PHE A 131 -4.48 10.65 10.49
N PRO A 132 -4.73 11.93 10.26
CA PRO A 132 -4.08 12.67 9.19
C PRO A 132 -2.56 12.67 9.39
N SER A 133 -1.84 12.53 8.30
CA SER A 133 -0.38 12.61 8.28
C SER A 133 0.08 13.83 7.51
N VAL A 134 1.08 14.50 8.04
CA VAL A 134 1.77 15.58 7.34
C VAL A 134 2.52 15.00 6.14
N ARG A 135 2.47 15.69 5.00
CA ARG A 135 3.13 15.25 3.78
C ARG A 135 4.64 15.37 3.90
N LYS A 136 5.36 14.27 3.65
CA LYS A 136 6.84 14.24 3.67
C LYS A 136 7.50 14.91 2.47
N PHE A 137 6.79 15.03 1.37
CA PHE A 137 7.27 15.66 0.15
C PHE A 137 6.64 17.03 -0.03
N SER A 138 7.48 18.06 -0.26
CA SER A 138 7.06 19.46 -0.32
C SER A 138 6.63 19.93 -1.72
N GLY A 139 6.95 19.18 -2.77
CA GLY A 139 6.58 19.50 -4.14
C GLY A 139 5.16 19.08 -4.53
N THR A 140 4.78 19.41 -5.76
CA THR A 140 3.46 19.12 -6.32
C THR A 140 3.26 17.62 -6.51
N VAL A 141 2.08 17.12 -6.18
CA VAL A 141 1.63 15.72 -6.37
C VAL A 141 0.33 15.68 -7.20
N SER A 142 -0.10 14.50 -7.61
CA SER A 142 -1.35 14.34 -8.39
C SER A 142 -2.58 14.81 -7.61
N GLY A 143 -2.71 14.36 -6.36
CA GLY A 143 -3.88 14.54 -5.50
C GLY A 143 -4.70 13.26 -5.32
N PHE A 144 -4.58 12.27 -6.18
CA PHE A 144 -5.25 10.97 -6.03
C PHE A 144 -4.36 10.01 -5.22
N ASP A 145 -4.76 9.69 -4.01
CA ASP A 145 -3.94 8.94 -3.04
C ASP A 145 -4.66 7.77 -2.35
N VAL A 146 -5.98 7.63 -2.50
CA VAL A 146 -6.77 6.58 -1.82
C VAL A 146 -6.33 5.14 -2.16
N TYR A 147 -5.63 4.94 -3.27
CA TYR A 147 -5.04 3.65 -3.68
C TYR A 147 -3.53 3.58 -3.50
N ASP A 148 -2.88 4.63 -2.99
CA ASP A 148 -1.44 4.69 -2.74
C ASP A 148 -0.90 3.53 -1.88
N PRO A 149 -1.57 3.09 -0.81
CA PRO A 149 -1.07 1.97 -0.03
C PRO A 149 -0.92 0.67 -0.82
N TYR A 150 -1.73 0.44 -1.87
CA TYR A 150 -1.60 -0.75 -2.73
C TYR A 150 -0.34 -0.72 -3.61
N PHE A 151 0.25 0.44 -3.81
CA PHE A 151 1.46 0.64 -4.60
C PHE A 151 2.70 0.86 -3.74
N TYR A 152 2.62 1.75 -2.74
CA TYR A 152 3.78 2.21 -1.97
C TYR A 152 4.07 1.41 -0.70
N SER A 153 3.13 0.64 -0.17
CA SER A 153 3.34 -0.12 1.08
C SER A 153 4.40 -1.22 0.99
N GLU A 154 4.79 -1.59 -0.21
CA GLU A 154 5.80 -2.61 -0.45
C GLU A 154 6.84 -2.05 -1.44
N GLU A 155 7.86 -1.38 -0.88
CA GLU A 155 9.02 -0.99 -1.69
C GLU A 155 9.78 -2.24 -2.13
N PRO A 156 10.29 -2.27 -3.39
CA PRO A 156 11.16 -3.33 -3.84
C PRO A 156 12.40 -3.45 -2.96
N GLU A 157 12.65 -4.66 -2.44
CA GLU A 157 13.82 -4.96 -1.64
C GLU A 157 14.88 -5.64 -2.49
N TYR A 158 16.15 -5.43 -2.13
CA TYR A 158 17.30 -5.99 -2.83
C TYR A 158 17.84 -7.19 -2.07
N TYR A 159 18.22 -8.23 -2.80
CA TYR A 159 18.55 -9.53 -2.21
C TYR A 159 20.01 -9.92 -2.47
N ASP A 160 20.50 -10.78 -1.59
CA ASP A 160 21.71 -11.60 -1.76
C ASP A 160 21.30 -13.06 -1.48
N THR A 161 21.38 -13.91 -2.52
CA THR A 161 20.91 -15.29 -2.47
C THR A 161 22.02 -16.24 -2.85
N LYS A 162 22.24 -17.32 -2.06
CA LYS A 162 23.17 -18.40 -2.44
C LYS A 162 22.55 -19.46 -3.34
N SER A 163 21.21 -19.55 -3.34
CA SER A 163 20.41 -20.39 -4.22
C SER A 163 19.21 -19.60 -4.73
N PRO A 164 18.54 -19.98 -5.79
CA PRO A 164 17.27 -19.36 -6.18
C PRO A 164 16.27 -19.38 -5.01
N TYR A 165 15.57 -18.28 -4.83
CA TYR A 165 14.54 -18.11 -3.82
C TYR A 165 13.20 -17.91 -4.50
N THR A 166 12.23 -18.74 -4.11
CA THR A 166 10.85 -18.61 -4.58
C THR A 166 9.90 -18.62 -3.38
N ARG A 167 8.98 -17.66 -3.35
CA ARG A 167 7.89 -17.60 -2.38
C ARG A 167 6.57 -17.59 -3.12
N MET A 168 5.67 -18.47 -2.75
CA MET A 168 4.31 -18.53 -3.25
C MET A 168 3.33 -18.44 -2.08
N GLN A 169 2.47 -17.42 -2.09
CA GLN A 169 1.42 -17.23 -1.11
C GLN A 169 0.08 -17.16 -1.83
N LEU A 170 -0.89 -17.91 -1.33
CA LEU A 170 -2.27 -17.91 -1.81
C LEU A 170 -3.19 -17.61 -0.63
N VAL A 171 -4.12 -16.71 -0.82
CA VAL A 171 -5.20 -16.43 0.14
C VAL A 171 -6.52 -16.64 -0.58
N TRP A 172 -7.39 -17.44 0.03
CA TRP A 172 -8.78 -17.63 -0.36
C TRP A 172 -9.67 -17.13 0.76
N GLY A 173 -10.35 -16.04 0.50
CA GLY A 173 -11.29 -15.44 1.43
C GLY A 173 -12.73 -15.73 1.07
N GLY A 174 -13.59 -15.69 2.08
CA GLY A 174 -15.03 -15.78 1.89
C GLY A 174 -15.53 -14.72 0.91
N ASN A 175 -16.64 -15.01 0.23
CA ASN A 175 -17.25 -14.16 -0.77
C ASN A 175 -16.32 -13.78 -1.94
N GLY A 176 -15.49 -14.74 -2.40
CA GLY A 176 -14.66 -14.58 -3.60
C GLY A 176 -13.50 -13.60 -3.45
N ARG A 177 -13.02 -13.35 -2.22
CA ARG A 177 -11.79 -12.59 -1.99
C ARG A 177 -10.59 -13.48 -2.19
N SER A 178 -9.60 -13.02 -2.93
CA SER A 178 -8.37 -13.77 -3.14
C SER A 178 -7.17 -12.85 -3.34
N MET A 179 -6.03 -13.28 -2.87
CA MET A 179 -4.72 -12.70 -3.14
C MET A 179 -3.72 -13.80 -3.46
N THR A 180 -2.96 -13.58 -4.51
CA THR A 180 -1.79 -14.40 -4.81
C THR A 180 -0.55 -13.52 -4.67
N ARG A 181 0.55 -14.09 -4.18
CA ARG A 181 1.87 -13.45 -4.19
C ARG A 181 2.88 -14.46 -4.69
N VAL A 182 3.63 -14.08 -5.70
CA VAL A 182 4.75 -14.84 -6.22
C VAL A 182 5.98 -13.94 -6.19
N GLU A 183 7.04 -14.43 -5.57
CA GLU A 183 8.33 -13.76 -5.53
C GLU A 183 9.40 -14.72 -6.04
N PHE A 184 10.27 -14.22 -6.89
CA PHE A 184 11.43 -14.94 -7.38
C PHE A 184 12.67 -14.08 -7.28
N LYS A 185 13.76 -14.61 -6.69
CA LYS A 185 15.03 -13.90 -6.52
C LYS A 185 16.19 -14.82 -6.84
N ARG A 186 17.19 -14.29 -7.55
CA ARG A 186 18.39 -15.06 -7.90
C ARG A 186 19.60 -14.18 -8.06
N ASN A 187 20.73 -14.63 -7.52
CA ASN A 187 22.03 -14.10 -7.87
C ASN A 187 22.48 -14.70 -9.21
N ILE A 188 22.84 -13.85 -10.19
CA ILE A 188 23.50 -14.26 -11.43
C ILE A 188 24.95 -14.61 -11.14
N ASN A 189 25.55 -13.82 -10.26
CA ASN A 189 26.86 -14.03 -9.66
C ASN A 189 26.86 -13.39 -8.25
N PRO A 190 27.91 -13.56 -7.43
CA PRO A 190 27.92 -13.05 -6.06
C PRO A 190 27.72 -11.53 -5.91
N ARG A 191 27.75 -10.79 -6.99
CA ARG A 191 27.66 -9.31 -7.01
C ARG A 191 26.45 -8.78 -7.77
N TRP A 192 25.69 -9.62 -8.42
CA TRP A 192 24.55 -9.22 -9.23
C TRP A 192 23.34 -10.08 -8.92
N ASN A 193 22.34 -9.48 -8.35
CA ASN A 193 21.05 -10.08 -8.06
C ASN A 193 19.95 -9.45 -8.91
N PHE A 194 18.95 -10.23 -9.27
CA PHE A 194 17.69 -9.74 -9.81
C PHE A 194 16.52 -10.41 -9.11
N GLY A 195 15.38 -9.74 -9.11
CA GLY A 195 14.15 -10.26 -8.53
C GLY A 195 12.91 -9.79 -9.27
N PHE A 196 11.85 -10.56 -9.08
CA PHE A 196 10.52 -10.30 -9.59
C PHE A 196 9.49 -10.55 -8.49
N ASN A 197 8.49 -9.68 -8.40
CA ASN A 197 7.31 -9.87 -7.56
C ASN A 197 6.05 -9.71 -8.40
N TYR A 198 5.03 -10.52 -8.11
CA TYR A 198 3.70 -10.41 -8.68
C TYR A 198 2.65 -10.62 -7.60
N ARG A 199 1.67 -9.71 -7.50
CA ARG A 199 0.64 -9.72 -6.46
C ARG A 199 -0.71 -9.27 -7.01
N PRO A 200 -1.51 -10.16 -7.60
CA PRO A 200 -2.89 -9.89 -7.91
C PRO A 200 -3.78 -9.99 -6.65
N ILE A 201 -4.76 -9.09 -6.56
CA ILE A 201 -5.88 -9.13 -5.61
C ILE A 201 -7.16 -9.13 -6.43
N LEU A 202 -8.00 -10.13 -6.21
CA LEU A 202 -9.28 -10.28 -6.88
C LEU A 202 -10.36 -10.42 -5.81
N VAL A 203 -11.38 -9.57 -5.88
CA VAL A 203 -12.41 -9.51 -4.86
C VAL A 203 -13.78 -9.40 -5.53
N ASP A 204 -14.70 -10.29 -5.17
CA ASP A 204 -16.06 -10.26 -5.68
C ASP A 204 -16.90 -9.21 -4.96
N LYS A 205 -18.00 -8.77 -5.58
CA LYS A 205 -18.97 -7.86 -4.98
C LYS A 205 -19.57 -8.45 -3.70
N GLN A 206 -19.75 -7.60 -2.70
CA GLN A 206 -20.42 -7.93 -1.43
C GLN A 206 -21.90 -7.51 -1.45
N ILE A 207 -22.23 -6.52 -2.28
CA ILE A 207 -23.55 -5.93 -2.47
C ILE A 207 -23.96 -6.25 -3.92
N ASP A 208 -25.24 -6.51 -4.16
CA ASP A 208 -25.80 -6.89 -5.47
C ASP A 208 -25.04 -8.05 -6.13
N LYS A 209 -24.68 -9.04 -5.35
CA LYS A 209 -23.94 -10.21 -5.84
C LYS A 209 -24.89 -11.14 -6.60
N ARG A 210 -24.87 -11.08 -7.93
CA ARG A 210 -25.73 -11.87 -8.80
C ARG A 210 -25.10 -13.16 -9.28
N ARG A 211 -23.75 -13.20 -9.43
CA ARG A 211 -23.01 -14.33 -9.99
C ARG A 211 -21.71 -14.57 -9.24
N LYS A 212 -21.27 -15.84 -9.23
CA LYS A 212 -19.90 -16.17 -8.80
C LYS A 212 -18.91 -15.52 -9.77
N GLY A 213 -17.91 -14.83 -9.24
CA GLY A 213 -16.89 -14.14 -10.05
C GLY A 213 -17.30 -12.74 -10.52
N ASP A 214 -18.41 -12.19 -10.01
CA ASP A 214 -18.75 -10.78 -10.23
C ASP A 214 -17.79 -9.88 -9.42
N ARG A 215 -16.76 -9.40 -10.13
CA ARG A 215 -15.64 -8.69 -9.52
C ARG A 215 -16.02 -7.29 -9.09
N HIS A 216 -15.71 -6.96 -7.82
CA HIS A 216 -15.69 -5.61 -7.29
C HIS A 216 -14.32 -4.96 -7.51
N VAL A 217 -13.25 -5.69 -7.16
CA VAL A 217 -11.88 -5.19 -7.29
C VAL A 217 -11.04 -6.16 -8.10
N THR A 218 -10.25 -5.60 -9.01
CA THR A 218 -9.18 -6.29 -9.73
C THR A 218 -7.91 -5.44 -9.64
N SER A 219 -6.96 -5.89 -8.82
CA SER A 219 -5.69 -5.23 -8.62
C SER A 219 -4.55 -6.10 -9.09
N GLN A 220 -3.65 -5.56 -9.91
CA GLN A 220 -2.49 -6.27 -10.45
C GLN A 220 -1.24 -5.44 -10.18
N TYR A 221 -0.44 -5.88 -9.23
CA TYR A 221 0.87 -5.31 -8.93
C TYR A 221 1.98 -6.24 -9.39
N TYR A 222 3.00 -5.69 -10.00
CA TYR A 222 4.26 -6.39 -10.21
C TYR A 222 5.45 -5.43 -10.17
N ASP A 223 6.62 -5.96 -9.81
CA ASP A 223 7.89 -5.27 -9.88
C ASP A 223 9.01 -6.19 -10.36
N PHE A 224 10.00 -5.55 -10.99
CA PHE A 224 11.31 -6.12 -11.30
C PHE A 224 12.36 -5.25 -10.62
N HIS A 225 13.32 -5.86 -9.95
CA HIS A 225 14.40 -5.13 -9.28
C HIS A 225 15.72 -5.85 -9.45
N SER A 226 16.79 -5.06 -9.37
CA SER A 226 18.15 -5.57 -9.53
C SER A 226 19.13 -4.72 -8.74
N ASN A 227 20.19 -5.36 -8.24
CA ASN A 227 21.32 -4.70 -7.62
C ASN A 227 22.63 -5.32 -8.08
N TYR A 228 23.62 -4.46 -8.32
CA TYR A 228 24.93 -4.82 -8.77
C TYR A 228 26.01 -4.06 -7.98
N THR A 229 27.10 -4.75 -7.64
CA THR A 229 28.27 -4.14 -7.03
C THR A 229 29.53 -4.60 -7.78
N SER A 230 30.42 -3.67 -8.14
CA SER A 230 31.68 -3.99 -8.86
C SER A 230 32.67 -4.79 -7.98
N LYS A 231 33.67 -5.44 -8.62
CA LYS A 231 34.66 -6.27 -7.92
C LYS A 231 35.47 -5.51 -6.86
N ASN A 232 35.73 -4.25 -7.09
CA ASN A 232 36.50 -3.37 -6.19
C ASN A 232 35.63 -2.52 -5.26
N ASP A 233 34.30 -2.79 -5.21
CA ASP A 233 33.30 -2.07 -4.42
C ASP A 233 33.27 -0.53 -4.69
N ARG A 234 33.91 -0.06 -5.78
CA ARG A 234 33.90 1.36 -6.13
C ARG A 234 32.60 1.79 -6.79
N TYR A 235 31.97 0.90 -7.57
CA TYR A 235 30.70 1.20 -8.26
C TYR A 235 29.60 0.28 -7.74
N GLN A 236 28.44 0.87 -7.46
CA GLN A 236 27.21 0.16 -7.12
C GLN A 236 26.05 0.77 -7.91
N ALA A 237 25.18 -0.10 -8.41
CA ALA A 237 23.92 0.29 -9.05
C ALA A 237 22.78 -0.57 -8.53
N TYR A 238 21.62 0.03 -8.35
CA TYR A 238 20.40 -0.68 -8.00
C TYR A 238 19.18 0.08 -8.53
N GLY A 239 18.13 -0.63 -8.82
CA GLY A 239 16.92 -0.02 -9.34
C GLY A 239 15.79 -0.99 -9.48
N PHE A 240 14.63 -0.46 -9.80
CA PHE A 240 13.42 -1.23 -10.00
C PHE A 240 12.52 -0.59 -11.06
N TYR A 241 11.68 -1.42 -11.63
CA TYR A 241 10.46 -1.01 -12.32
C TYR A 241 9.28 -1.63 -11.61
N ARG A 242 8.24 -0.86 -11.28
CA ARG A 242 7.01 -1.37 -10.71
C ARG A 242 5.77 -0.80 -11.41
N ARG A 243 4.71 -1.60 -11.40
CA ARG A 243 3.42 -1.22 -11.97
C ARG A 243 2.28 -1.74 -11.12
N LEU A 244 1.30 -0.90 -10.90
CA LEU A 244 -0.02 -1.25 -10.36
C LEU A 244 -1.08 -0.88 -11.41
N LYS A 245 -1.97 -1.82 -11.72
CA LYS A 245 -3.26 -1.54 -12.36
C LYS A 245 -4.35 -1.95 -11.38
N HIS A 246 -5.10 -0.97 -10.91
CA HIS A 246 -6.08 -1.15 -9.84
C HIS A 246 -7.45 -0.66 -10.32
N ASN A 247 -8.39 -1.60 -10.50
CA ASN A 247 -9.73 -1.33 -10.97
C ASN A 247 -10.73 -1.64 -9.85
N VAL A 248 -11.64 -0.72 -9.60
CA VAL A 248 -12.75 -0.85 -8.67
C VAL A 248 -14.05 -0.58 -9.42
N LYS A 249 -15.01 -1.51 -9.34
CA LYS A 249 -16.38 -1.24 -9.75
C LYS A 249 -17.07 -0.47 -8.63
N GLU A 250 -17.28 0.81 -8.85
CA GLU A 250 -17.88 1.68 -7.84
C GLU A 250 -19.35 1.35 -7.65
N ASN A 251 -19.77 1.16 -6.40
CA ASN A 251 -21.15 0.87 -6.05
C ASN A 251 -21.88 2.06 -5.43
N GLY A 252 -21.15 3.14 -5.08
CA GLY A 252 -21.72 4.32 -4.44
C GLY A 252 -22.31 4.08 -3.04
N GLY A 253 -22.05 2.90 -2.45
CA GLY A 253 -22.68 2.47 -1.21
C GLY A 253 -23.98 1.70 -1.42
N VAL A 254 -24.66 1.36 -0.32
CA VAL A 254 -25.97 0.71 -0.32
C VAL A 254 -27.06 1.76 -0.38
N PHE A 255 -27.98 1.60 -1.31
CA PHE A 255 -29.22 2.36 -1.36
C PHE A 255 -30.23 1.80 -0.34
N LEU A 256 -30.68 2.64 0.58
CA LEU A 256 -31.82 2.33 1.46
C LEU A 256 -33.08 3.02 0.96
N PRO A 257 -34.12 2.28 0.58
CA PRO A 257 -35.40 2.88 0.24
C PRO A 257 -36.03 3.52 1.49
N THR A 258 -36.98 4.45 1.29
CA THR A 258 -37.71 5.06 2.38
C THR A 258 -38.42 3.99 3.24
N GLY A 259 -38.13 4.00 4.54
CA GLY A 259 -38.63 2.97 5.48
C GLY A 259 -37.72 1.74 5.60
N GLY A 260 -36.59 1.68 4.91
CA GLY A 260 -35.57 0.64 5.07
C GLY A 260 -34.98 0.66 6.48
N SER A 261 -34.61 -0.52 6.96
CA SER A 261 -34.00 -0.72 8.28
C SER A 261 -32.47 -0.70 8.22
N PHE A 262 -31.81 -0.40 9.34
CA PHE A 262 -30.34 -0.48 9.44
C PHE A 262 -29.79 -1.86 9.05
N ASN A 263 -30.54 -2.94 9.26
CA ASN A 263 -30.13 -4.29 8.89
C ASN A 263 -30.09 -4.51 7.37
N ASP A 264 -30.82 -3.71 6.59
CA ASP A 264 -30.84 -3.85 5.12
C ASP A 264 -29.52 -3.48 4.48
N TYR A 265 -28.69 -2.65 5.14
CA TYR A 265 -27.30 -2.40 4.71
C TYR A 265 -26.48 -3.70 4.61
N PHE A 266 -26.82 -4.70 5.38
CA PHE A 266 -26.06 -5.97 5.45
C PHE A 266 -26.74 -7.11 4.68
N SER A 267 -27.81 -6.84 3.95
CA SER A 267 -28.45 -7.82 3.06
C SER A 267 -27.52 -8.17 1.88
N THR A 268 -27.49 -9.45 1.50
CA THR A 268 -26.81 -9.88 0.26
C THR A 268 -27.49 -9.36 -1.00
N ASN A 269 -28.78 -9.01 -0.88
CA ASN A 269 -29.61 -8.49 -1.96
C ASN A 269 -29.78 -6.97 -1.87
N ALA A 270 -28.97 -6.30 -1.04
CA ALA A 270 -28.95 -4.84 -0.97
C ALA A 270 -28.63 -4.25 -2.37
N SER A 271 -29.36 -3.22 -2.75
CA SER A 271 -29.14 -2.53 -4.01
C SER A 271 -28.01 -1.52 -3.88
N PRO A 272 -27.06 -1.47 -4.81
CA PRO A 272 -26.05 -0.42 -4.84
C PRO A 272 -26.67 0.89 -5.39
N VAL A 273 -26.05 2.02 -5.07
CA VAL A 273 -26.41 3.32 -5.66
C VAL A 273 -25.94 3.37 -7.12
N LEU A 274 -24.77 2.83 -7.44
CA LEU A 274 -24.19 2.79 -8.78
C LEU A 274 -24.06 1.35 -9.29
N TYR A 275 -24.38 1.12 -10.55
CA TYR A 275 -24.36 -0.21 -11.17
C TYR A 275 -23.26 -0.40 -12.21
N ALA A 276 -22.91 0.67 -12.95
CA ALA A 276 -21.99 0.61 -14.10
C ALA A 276 -20.68 1.37 -13.87
N ALA A 277 -20.60 2.13 -12.78
CA ALA A 277 -19.47 2.98 -12.49
C ALA A 277 -18.20 2.16 -12.17
N GLN A 278 -17.07 2.68 -12.64
CA GLN A 278 -15.75 2.05 -12.47
C GLN A 278 -14.66 3.10 -12.34
N SER A 279 -13.81 2.93 -11.33
CA SER A 279 -12.56 3.66 -11.17
C SER A 279 -11.36 2.82 -11.58
N GLU A 280 -10.33 3.44 -12.15
CA GLU A 280 -9.03 2.81 -12.40
C GLU A 280 -7.90 3.75 -11.96
N ASP A 281 -6.97 3.24 -11.16
CA ASP A 281 -5.69 3.89 -10.87
C ASP A 281 -4.55 3.04 -11.44
N LEU A 282 -3.86 3.58 -12.44
CA LEU A 282 -2.73 2.96 -13.11
C LEU A 282 -1.44 3.71 -12.75
N LYS A 283 -0.61 3.10 -11.92
CA LYS A 283 0.69 3.65 -11.51
C LYS A 283 1.83 2.87 -12.12
N ARG A 284 2.86 3.60 -12.57
CA ARG A 284 4.11 3.04 -13.08
C ARG A 284 5.27 3.85 -12.53
N GLU A 285 6.33 3.18 -12.15
CA GLU A 285 7.55 3.83 -11.68
C GLU A 285 8.78 3.03 -12.12
N LEU A 286 9.74 3.73 -12.70
CA LEU A 286 11.09 3.26 -12.93
C LEU A 286 12.02 4.08 -12.05
N ASN A 287 12.83 3.42 -11.24
CA ASN A 287 13.82 4.06 -10.40
C ASN A 287 15.17 3.40 -10.63
N PHE A 288 16.20 4.23 -10.80
CA PHE A 288 17.58 3.80 -10.99
C PHE A 288 18.51 4.64 -10.14
N ASN A 289 19.33 4.00 -9.33
CA ASN A 289 20.31 4.62 -8.46
C ASN A 289 21.69 4.06 -8.75
N HIS A 290 22.70 4.92 -8.79
CA HIS A 290 24.08 4.47 -8.83
C HIS A 290 24.99 5.38 -8.03
N ARG A 291 26.10 4.81 -7.59
CA ARG A 291 27.15 5.54 -6.88
C ARG A 291 28.52 5.12 -7.33
N PHE A 292 29.46 6.06 -7.23
CA PHE A 292 30.88 5.83 -7.44
C PHE A 292 31.66 6.33 -6.23
N ARG A 293 32.50 5.47 -5.65
CA ARG A 293 33.34 5.80 -4.49
C ARG A 293 34.62 6.46 -4.95
N LEU A 294 34.81 7.74 -4.60
CA LEU A 294 36.00 8.53 -4.87
C LEU A 294 37.08 8.27 -3.81
N ALA A 295 36.66 8.27 -2.53
CA ALA A 295 37.51 8.00 -1.37
C ALA A 295 36.76 7.17 -0.34
N SER A 296 37.41 6.75 0.72
CA SER A 296 36.83 5.88 1.77
C SER A 296 35.56 6.45 2.39
N ALA A 297 35.45 7.76 2.48
CA ALA A 297 34.29 8.45 3.09
C ALA A 297 33.56 9.37 2.09
N LEU A 298 33.92 9.37 0.79
CA LEU A 298 33.32 10.26 -0.20
C LEU A 298 32.89 9.49 -1.44
N GLU A 299 31.61 9.59 -1.77
CA GLU A 299 30.98 9.00 -2.93
C GLU A 299 30.17 10.07 -3.68
N VAL A 300 30.14 9.98 -5.00
CA VAL A 300 29.20 10.68 -5.87
C VAL A 300 28.08 9.71 -6.19
N TYR A 301 26.84 10.19 -6.19
CA TYR A 301 25.71 9.36 -6.57
C TYR A 301 24.72 10.13 -7.44
N GLN A 302 23.95 9.38 -8.18
CA GLN A 302 22.81 9.87 -8.93
C GLN A 302 21.63 8.89 -8.76
N SER A 303 20.44 9.44 -8.63
CA SER A 303 19.14 8.74 -8.64
C SER A 303 18.27 9.36 -9.73
N VAL A 304 17.66 8.53 -10.56
CA VAL A 304 16.69 8.94 -11.57
C VAL A 304 15.40 8.18 -11.33
N SER A 305 14.28 8.89 -11.27
CA SER A 305 12.95 8.31 -11.15
C SER A 305 12.03 8.84 -12.24
N LEU A 306 11.33 7.94 -12.89
CA LEU A 306 10.29 8.22 -13.87
C LEU A 306 8.99 7.63 -13.37
N SER A 307 8.01 8.45 -13.08
CA SER A 307 6.71 7.99 -12.60
C SER A 307 5.56 8.53 -13.43
N LYS A 308 4.52 7.73 -13.55
CA LYS A 308 3.25 8.11 -14.18
C LYS A 308 2.11 7.52 -13.38
N GLN A 309 1.15 8.36 -13.01
CA GLN A 309 -0.16 7.98 -12.53
C GLN A 309 -1.20 8.36 -13.56
N GLN A 310 -2.12 7.46 -13.81
CA GLN A 310 -3.30 7.70 -14.63
C GLN A 310 -4.51 7.30 -13.80
N ASN A 311 -5.38 8.25 -13.55
CA ASN A 311 -6.63 8.04 -12.82
C ASN A 311 -7.79 8.22 -13.78
N THR A 312 -8.78 7.30 -13.75
CA THR A 312 -9.97 7.37 -14.59
C THR A 312 -11.22 7.06 -13.76
N PHE A 313 -12.30 7.73 -14.11
CA PHE A 313 -13.63 7.35 -13.69
C PHE A 313 -14.51 7.16 -14.93
N LYS A 314 -15.26 6.06 -14.97
CA LYS A 314 -16.17 5.74 -16.06
C LYS A 314 -17.50 5.34 -15.48
N ASP A 315 -18.57 5.89 -16.06
CA ASP A 315 -19.94 5.44 -15.78
C ASP A 315 -20.73 5.47 -17.10
N SER A 316 -21.65 4.53 -17.27
CA SER A 316 -22.53 4.49 -18.43
C SER A 316 -23.97 4.69 -17.99
N TYR A 317 -24.66 5.61 -18.65
CA TYR A 317 -26.07 5.88 -18.40
C TYR A 317 -26.91 4.66 -18.79
N SER A 318 -27.79 4.25 -17.86
CA SER A 318 -28.88 3.34 -18.16
C SER A 318 -30.18 3.98 -17.69
N SER A 319 -31.15 4.16 -18.58
CA SER A 319 -32.45 4.73 -18.28
C SER A 319 -33.27 4.00 -17.18
N THR A 320 -32.83 2.83 -16.81
CA THR A 320 -33.42 1.99 -15.74
C THR A 320 -32.95 2.37 -14.34
N ASN A 321 -31.93 3.18 -14.19
CA ASN A 321 -31.28 3.48 -12.89
C ASN A 321 -31.37 4.99 -12.58
N ASN A 322 -32.54 5.43 -12.08
CA ASN A 322 -32.79 6.82 -11.68
C ASN A 322 -32.20 7.26 -10.34
N GLN A 323 -31.17 6.55 -9.84
CA GLN A 323 -30.62 6.78 -8.48
C GLN A 323 -29.15 7.17 -8.54
N ARG A 324 -28.84 8.24 -9.26
CA ARG A 324 -27.47 8.75 -9.30
C ARG A 324 -27.30 9.82 -8.24
N PRO A 325 -26.20 9.82 -7.50
CA PRO A 325 -25.88 10.90 -6.57
C PRO A 325 -25.50 12.22 -7.28
N TYR A 326 -25.39 12.20 -8.62
CA TYR A 326 -25.00 13.30 -9.49
C TYR A 326 -25.98 13.41 -10.67
N ASP A 327 -27.06 14.11 -10.47
CA ASP A 327 -28.14 14.25 -11.51
C ASP A 327 -27.88 15.37 -12.52
N ASN A 328 -26.97 16.30 -12.25
CA ASN A 328 -26.71 17.43 -13.12
C ASN A 328 -25.34 17.30 -13.77
N TRP A 329 -25.34 17.05 -15.07
CA TRP A 329 -24.13 16.97 -15.87
C TRP A 329 -23.63 18.38 -16.18
N ILE A 330 -22.34 18.63 -15.97
CA ILE A 330 -21.69 19.78 -16.61
C ILE A 330 -21.57 19.40 -18.08
N ASP A 331 -22.27 20.12 -18.92
CA ASP A 331 -22.39 19.84 -20.35
C ASP A 331 -21.05 20.06 -21.06
N VAL A 332 -20.26 18.98 -21.20
CA VAL A 332 -18.95 19.02 -21.87
C VAL A 332 -19.07 18.61 -23.33
N LYS A 333 -20.11 17.87 -23.69
CA LYS A 333 -20.46 17.46 -25.06
C LYS A 333 -21.93 17.09 -25.12
N GLU A 334 -22.67 17.69 -26.04
CA GLU A 334 -24.10 17.52 -26.24
C GLU A 334 -24.62 16.08 -26.35
N ASP A 335 -23.75 15.07 -26.42
CA ASP A 335 -24.13 13.69 -26.81
C ASP A 335 -23.58 12.58 -25.90
N THR A 336 -23.00 12.89 -24.73
CA THR A 336 -22.39 11.83 -23.90
C THR A 336 -23.19 11.50 -22.65
N LEU A 337 -24.06 10.50 -22.79
CA LEU A 337 -24.66 9.76 -21.67
C LEU A 337 -23.65 8.97 -20.83
N ASN A 338 -22.34 9.09 -21.13
CA ASN A 338 -21.25 8.32 -20.50
C ASN A 338 -20.20 9.25 -19.94
N ALA A 339 -19.83 9.05 -18.68
CA ALA A 339 -18.62 9.63 -18.09
C ALA A 339 -17.38 8.82 -18.51
N ASP A 340 -16.31 9.49 -18.91
CA ASP A 340 -14.98 8.90 -19.16
C ASP A 340 -13.91 9.91 -18.74
N ASP A 341 -13.87 10.19 -17.44
CA ASP A 341 -12.93 11.14 -16.87
C ASP A 341 -11.53 10.57 -16.82
N LEU A 342 -10.55 11.40 -17.13
CA LEU A 342 -9.15 11.00 -17.17
C LEU A 342 -8.26 12.13 -16.66
N MET A 343 -7.41 11.82 -15.71
CA MET A 343 -6.27 12.64 -15.30
C MET A 343 -4.98 11.83 -15.40
N ASN A 344 -3.97 12.40 -16.07
CA ASN A 344 -2.62 11.87 -16.07
C ASN A 344 -1.69 12.79 -15.30
N PHE A 345 -0.86 12.22 -14.44
CA PHE A 345 0.21 12.91 -13.74
C PHE A 345 1.54 12.21 -14.00
N ARG A 346 2.49 12.92 -14.61
CA ARG A 346 3.80 12.39 -14.98
C ARG A 346 4.90 13.17 -14.26
N VAL A 347 5.89 12.45 -13.75
CA VAL A 347 7.04 13.05 -13.08
C VAL A 347 8.33 12.45 -13.63
N ILE A 348 9.30 13.31 -13.89
CA ILE A 348 10.70 12.97 -14.12
C ILE A 348 11.48 13.63 -13.00
N GLU A 349 12.20 12.83 -12.21
CA GLU A 349 12.99 13.32 -11.09
C GLU A 349 14.43 12.82 -11.21
N GLN A 350 15.38 13.71 -10.96
CA GLN A 350 16.81 13.40 -10.89
C GLN A 350 17.39 14.03 -9.63
N GLU A 351 17.99 13.22 -8.77
CA GLU A 351 18.74 13.65 -7.59
C GLU A 351 20.21 13.29 -7.80
N SER A 352 21.10 14.26 -7.64
CA SER A 352 22.54 14.08 -7.73
C SER A 352 23.23 14.72 -6.56
N GLY A 353 24.28 14.09 -6.03
CA GLY A 353 24.94 14.66 -4.87
C GLY A 353 26.15 13.89 -4.41
N PHE A 354 26.66 14.35 -3.28
CA PHE A 354 27.75 13.74 -2.56
C PHE A 354 27.21 13.06 -1.30
N LYS A 355 27.76 11.90 -0.96
CA LYS A 355 27.46 11.20 0.26
C LYS A 355 28.67 10.49 0.81
N GLY A 356 28.66 10.19 2.06
CA GLY A 356 29.74 9.46 2.69
C GLY A 356 29.35 8.91 4.05
N ARG A 357 30.18 7.99 4.53
CA ARG A 357 30.09 7.44 5.88
C ARG A 357 31.46 7.40 6.52
N LYS A 358 31.57 7.95 7.73
CA LYS A 358 32.76 7.87 8.55
C LYS A 358 32.36 7.48 9.96
N ALA A 359 32.81 6.31 10.40
CA ALA A 359 32.43 5.72 11.69
C ALA A 359 30.89 5.65 11.86
N PHE A 360 30.34 6.32 12.86
CA PHE A 360 28.93 6.33 13.21
C PHE A 360 28.10 7.35 12.40
N LEU A 361 28.74 8.26 11.66
CA LEU A 361 28.09 9.33 10.90
C LEU A 361 27.97 8.97 9.43
N PHE A 362 26.76 9.00 8.89
CA PHE A 362 26.47 9.13 7.46
C PHE A 362 26.01 10.57 7.17
N TYR A 363 26.49 11.11 6.06
CA TYR A 363 26.09 12.43 5.56
C TYR A 363 25.83 12.37 4.06
N ASN A 364 24.94 13.25 3.62
CA ASN A 364 24.56 13.39 2.22
C ASN A 364 24.13 14.84 1.96
N ALA A 365 24.57 15.40 0.82
CA ALA A 365 24.09 16.67 0.31
C ALA A 365 23.73 16.47 -1.18
N PHE A 366 22.60 17.02 -1.61
CA PHE A 366 22.08 16.79 -2.94
C PHE A 366 21.40 18.01 -3.54
N TYR A 367 21.40 18.02 -4.84
CA TYR A 367 20.51 18.80 -5.68
C TYR A 367 19.57 17.85 -6.40
N LYS A 368 18.27 18.23 -6.48
CA LYS A 368 17.23 17.47 -7.14
C LYS A 368 16.51 18.36 -8.16
N PHE A 369 16.45 17.88 -9.37
CA PHE A 369 15.65 18.43 -10.46
C PHE A 369 14.39 17.56 -10.60
N ARG A 370 13.24 18.22 -10.74
CA ARG A 370 11.96 17.54 -10.93
C ARG A 370 11.11 18.30 -11.94
N ASN A 371 10.65 17.58 -12.96
CA ASN A 371 9.67 18.08 -13.91
C ASN A 371 8.38 17.26 -13.78
N TYR A 372 7.24 17.94 -13.64
CA TYR A 372 5.94 17.31 -13.57
C TYR A 372 4.99 17.89 -14.61
N LYS A 373 4.10 17.04 -15.11
CA LYS A 373 3.06 17.44 -16.08
C LYS A 373 1.75 16.73 -15.75
N THR A 374 0.68 17.53 -15.65
CA THR A 374 -0.69 17.08 -15.52
C THR A 374 -1.44 17.30 -16.82
N THR A 375 -2.28 16.34 -17.24
CA THR A 375 -3.20 16.47 -18.38
C THR A 375 -4.54 15.85 -18.05
N TYR A 376 -5.60 16.42 -18.57
CA TYR A 376 -6.98 16.00 -18.37
C TYR A 376 -7.62 15.62 -19.71
N ALA A 377 -8.74 14.87 -19.68
CA ALA A 377 -9.48 14.56 -20.89
C ALA A 377 -10.26 15.78 -21.44
N TYR A 378 -10.78 16.62 -20.54
CA TYR A 378 -11.74 17.68 -20.86
C TYR A 378 -11.26 19.09 -20.54
N ALA A 379 -10.01 19.26 -20.12
CA ALA A 379 -9.44 20.57 -19.85
C ALA A 379 -8.03 20.69 -20.42
N ASP A 380 -7.77 21.81 -21.08
CA ASP A 380 -6.41 22.27 -21.35
C ASP A 380 -5.99 23.24 -20.22
N PRO A 381 -5.01 22.88 -19.38
CA PRO A 381 -4.57 23.75 -18.31
C PRO A 381 -4.10 25.13 -18.78
N ASP A 382 -3.55 25.22 -19.98
CA ASP A 382 -3.06 26.50 -20.56
C ASP A 382 -4.22 27.45 -20.90
N GLU A 383 -5.41 26.92 -21.24
CA GLU A 383 -6.62 27.73 -21.49
C GLU A 383 -7.10 28.45 -20.21
N TYR A 384 -6.89 27.84 -19.04
CA TYR A 384 -7.32 28.40 -17.76
C TYR A 384 -6.21 29.18 -17.03
N GLY A 385 -5.02 29.31 -17.61
CA GLY A 385 -3.90 30.04 -17.01
C GLY A 385 -3.34 29.42 -15.72
N VAL A 386 -3.73 28.19 -15.38
CA VAL A 386 -3.31 27.50 -14.15
C VAL A 386 -2.14 26.57 -14.40
N LYS A 387 -1.04 26.82 -13.72
CA LYS A 387 0.16 26.00 -13.81
C LYS A 387 0.02 24.71 -12.98
N VAL A 388 -0.52 23.65 -13.59
CA VAL A 388 -0.53 22.29 -13.03
C VAL A 388 0.60 21.42 -13.64
N SER A 389 1.51 22.06 -14.35
CA SER A 389 2.74 21.47 -14.88
C SER A 389 3.90 22.41 -14.64
N GLY A 390 5.09 21.88 -14.42
CA GLY A 390 6.24 22.76 -14.15
C GLY A 390 7.50 22.02 -13.75
N THR A 391 8.48 22.83 -13.40
CA THR A 391 9.80 22.38 -12.96
C THR A 391 10.06 22.83 -11.54
N GLU A 392 10.52 21.92 -10.72
CA GLU A 392 10.91 22.14 -9.34
C GLU A 392 12.38 21.78 -9.14
N HIS A 393 13.09 22.65 -8.45
CA HIS A 393 14.49 22.49 -8.09
C HIS A 393 14.62 22.44 -6.58
N PHE A 394 15.25 21.41 -6.06
CA PHE A 394 15.41 21.23 -4.62
C PHE A 394 16.90 21.16 -4.27
N ILE A 395 17.23 21.70 -3.12
CA ILE A 395 18.47 21.43 -2.41
C ILE A 395 18.13 20.74 -1.09
N GLY A 396 19.00 19.84 -0.68
CA GLY A 396 18.74 19.14 0.56
C GLY A 396 19.90 18.32 1.07
N GLY A 397 19.67 17.68 2.22
CA GLY A 397 20.66 16.84 2.86
C GLY A 397 20.02 15.81 3.79
N ARG A 398 20.83 14.78 4.10
CA ARG A 398 20.48 13.73 5.06
C ARG A 398 21.65 13.49 6.01
N LEU A 399 21.35 13.36 7.28
CA LEU A 399 22.31 12.98 8.33
C LEU A 399 21.79 11.74 9.05
N VAL A 400 22.66 10.76 9.30
CA VAL A 400 22.31 9.58 10.10
C VAL A 400 23.46 9.29 11.07
N LEU A 401 23.14 9.38 12.36
CA LEU A 401 24.02 9.01 13.45
C LEU A 401 23.59 7.63 13.97
N ASN A 402 24.47 6.64 13.89
CA ASN A 402 24.25 5.31 14.47
C ASN A 402 25.19 5.18 15.68
N LEU A 403 24.69 5.48 16.86
CA LEU A 403 25.49 5.48 18.10
C LEU A 403 25.84 4.05 18.49
N ASP A 404 24.89 3.13 18.32
CA ASP A 404 25.07 1.69 18.52
C ASP A 404 24.10 0.88 17.61
N SER A 405 23.96 -0.42 17.83
CA SER A 405 23.05 -1.29 17.04
C SER A 405 21.56 -1.00 17.25
N LEU A 406 21.19 -0.37 18.37
CA LEU A 406 19.82 -0.08 18.78
C LEU A 406 19.50 1.42 18.76
N SER A 407 20.55 2.28 18.71
CA SER A 407 20.41 3.73 18.88
C SER A 407 20.80 4.46 17.61
N SER A 408 19.86 5.18 17.04
CA SER A 408 20.07 5.99 15.85
C SER A 408 19.30 7.30 15.92
N ILE A 409 19.90 8.33 15.34
CA ILE A 409 19.26 9.63 15.07
C ILE A 409 19.40 9.86 13.56
N SER A 410 18.33 10.23 12.91
CA SER A 410 18.39 10.61 11.49
C SER A 410 17.61 11.88 11.24
N GLY A 411 18.08 12.67 10.30
CA GLY A 411 17.41 13.88 9.83
C GLY A 411 17.52 13.98 8.30
N LYS A 412 16.49 14.54 7.69
CA LYS A 412 16.44 14.92 6.27
C LYS A 412 15.84 16.33 6.18
N PHE A 413 16.46 17.16 5.38
CA PHE A 413 15.95 18.48 5.01
C PHE A 413 15.93 18.60 3.51
N GLU A 414 14.89 19.25 2.96
CA GLU A 414 14.71 19.52 1.54
C GLU A 414 13.95 20.82 1.38
N LEU A 415 14.44 21.70 0.51
CA LEU A 415 13.88 23.03 0.22
C LEU A 415 13.83 23.22 -1.31
N ASN A 416 12.70 23.70 -1.85
CA ASN A 416 12.61 24.05 -3.27
C ASN A 416 12.71 25.55 -3.52
N GLN A 417 12.82 25.94 -4.81
CA GLN A 417 12.95 27.34 -5.23
C GLN A 417 11.72 28.21 -4.90
N PHE A 418 10.58 27.61 -4.56
CA PHE A 418 9.35 28.32 -4.20
C PHE A 418 9.22 28.56 -2.68
N GLY A 419 10.22 28.13 -1.91
CA GLY A 419 10.19 28.20 -0.44
C GLY A 419 9.47 27.02 0.23
N ASN A 420 8.92 26.08 -0.51
CA ASN A 420 8.35 24.88 0.07
C ASN A 420 9.46 23.97 0.61
N TYR A 421 9.27 23.42 1.81
CA TYR A 421 10.28 22.62 2.48
C TYR A 421 9.71 21.41 3.20
N SER A 422 10.58 20.47 3.50
CA SER A 422 10.30 19.33 4.38
C SER A 422 11.49 19.08 5.30
N LEU A 423 11.22 18.97 6.59
CA LEU A 423 12.19 18.63 7.63
C LEU A 423 11.70 17.39 8.37
N GLU A 424 12.45 16.31 8.28
CA GLU A 424 12.19 15.06 8.98
C GLU A 424 13.28 14.79 10.01
N ALA A 425 12.92 14.33 11.21
CA ALA A 425 13.85 13.81 12.19
C ALA A 425 13.29 12.56 12.85
N ASN A 426 14.16 11.58 13.07
CA ASN A 426 13.79 10.32 13.74
C ASN A 426 14.84 10.01 14.81
N LEU A 427 14.36 9.67 15.99
CA LEU A 427 15.15 9.18 17.10
C LEU A 427 14.68 7.78 17.46
N ASN A 428 15.58 6.83 17.55
CA ASN A 428 15.29 5.52 18.08
C ASN A 428 16.42 5.05 18.98
N ASN A 429 16.07 4.65 20.19
CA ASN A 429 16.97 4.01 21.12
C ASN A 429 16.23 2.98 21.99
N LYS A 430 16.92 2.39 22.95
CA LYS A 430 16.36 1.39 23.86
C LYS A 430 15.15 1.92 24.66
N PHE A 431 15.11 3.20 24.99
CA PHE A 431 14.14 3.79 25.92
C PHE A 431 13.13 4.71 25.24
N ILE A 432 13.51 5.34 24.12
CA ILE A 432 12.70 6.36 23.44
C ILE A 432 12.65 6.05 21.94
N GLU A 433 11.46 6.22 21.39
CA GLU A 433 11.21 6.29 19.95
C GLU A 433 10.51 7.62 19.67
N GLY A 434 11.04 8.40 18.73
CA GLY A 434 10.49 9.70 18.38
C GLY A 434 10.56 9.95 16.89
N THR A 435 9.56 10.63 16.35
CA THR A 435 9.51 11.10 14.97
C THR A 435 9.06 12.54 14.97
N PHE A 436 9.65 13.34 14.10
CA PHE A 436 9.28 14.72 13.85
C PHE A 436 9.23 14.97 12.35
N LEU A 437 8.20 15.64 11.90
CA LEU A 437 8.02 16.04 10.52
C LEU A 437 7.39 17.43 10.48
N GLN A 438 8.01 18.34 9.75
CA GLN A 438 7.44 19.64 9.44
C GLN A 438 7.54 19.88 7.94
N SER A 439 6.48 20.36 7.32
CA SER A 439 6.52 20.70 5.91
C SER A 439 5.63 21.89 5.56
N LEU A 440 6.08 22.62 4.57
CA LEU A 440 5.28 23.53 3.75
C LEU A 440 5.24 22.93 2.35
N SER A 441 4.07 22.50 1.88
CA SER A 441 3.94 21.70 0.67
C SER A 441 2.92 22.27 -0.32
N ALA A 442 3.22 22.15 -1.62
CA ALA A 442 2.29 22.56 -2.67
C ALA A 442 1.01 21.70 -2.63
N PRO A 443 -0.18 22.28 -2.85
CA PRO A 443 -1.41 21.52 -3.07
C PRO A 443 -1.27 20.57 -4.27
N GLY A 444 -2.01 19.46 -4.25
CA GLY A 444 -2.06 18.53 -5.39
C GLY A 444 -2.67 19.17 -6.64
N SER A 445 -2.22 18.73 -7.82
CA SER A 445 -2.71 19.24 -9.10
C SER A 445 -4.22 19.10 -9.23
N PHE A 446 -4.79 17.98 -8.78
CA PHE A 446 -6.23 17.72 -8.76
C PHE A 446 -7.03 18.80 -8.02
N TYR A 447 -6.57 19.25 -6.86
CA TYR A 447 -7.27 20.27 -6.08
C TYR A 447 -7.23 21.66 -6.72
N ARG A 448 -6.22 21.94 -7.53
CA ARG A 448 -6.04 23.23 -8.20
C ARG A 448 -6.84 23.35 -9.48
N LEU A 449 -6.84 22.32 -10.30
CA LEU A 449 -7.62 22.22 -11.51
C LEU A 449 -8.13 20.80 -11.68
N TYR A 450 -9.41 20.65 -11.94
CA TYR A 450 -10.01 19.42 -12.42
C TYR A 450 -11.17 19.74 -13.35
N ARG A 451 -11.34 18.96 -14.38
CA ARG A 451 -12.53 18.95 -15.20
C ARG A 451 -12.83 17.54 -15.66
N GLY A 452 -13.90 16.98 -15.11
CA GLY A 452 -14.54 15.78 -15.53
C GLY A 452 -15.86 16.08 -16.23
N VAL A 453 -16.66 15.05 -16.44
CA VAL A 453 -18.02 15.18 -16.99
C VAL A 453 -18.97 15.77 -15.95
N HIS A 454 -18.75 15.46 -14.66
CA HIS A 454 -19.64 15.84 -13.56
C HIS A 454 -19.18 17.04 -12.76
N ASP A 455 -17.86 17.25 -12.68
CA ASP A 455 -17.26 18.23 -11.78
C ASP A 455 -16.25 19.12 -12.50
N PHE A 456 -16.23 20.39 -12.11
CA PHE A 456 -15.22 21.34 -12.54
C PHE A 456 -14.84 22.27 -11.41
N TRP A 457 -13.54 22.51 -11.22
CA TRP A 457 -13.04 23.58 -10.37
C TRP A 457 -11.71 24.11 -10.85
N LEU A 458 -11.47 25.36 -10.45
CA LEU A 458 -10.26 26.10 -10.70
C LEU A 458 -9.92 26.89 -9.43
N ASN A 459 -8.86 26.49 -8.72
CA ASN A 459 -8.49 27.05 -7.43
C ASN A 459 -7.04 27.51 -7.39
N ASP A 460 -6.80 28.64 -6.72
CA ASP A 460 -5.48 29.15 -6.39
C ASP A 460 -5.22 28.97 -4.89
N PHE A 461 -4.99 27.72 -4.48
CA PHE A 461 -4.73 27.38 -3.10
C PHE A 461 -3.31 27.70 -2.65
N ARG A 462 -3.19 28.20 -1.42
CA ARG A 462 -1.92 28.45 -0.73
C ARG A 462 -1.22 27.13 -0.43
N PRO A 463 0.13 27.16 -0.24
CA PRO A 463 0.87 26.01 0.28
C PRO A 463 0.33 25.55 1.65
N ILE A 464 0.29 24.23 1.83
CA ILE A 464 -0.26 23.58 3.01
C ILE A 464 0.84 23.42 4.05
N THR A 465 0.59 23.92 5.27
CA THR A 465 1.51 23.79 6.41
C THR A 465 1.13 22.59 7.27
N GLY A 466 2.12 21.78 7.63
CA GLY A 466 1.94 20.68 8.57
C GLY A 466 3.13 20.52 9.50
N LEU A 467 2.84 20.21 10.77
CA LEU A 467 3.81 19.77 11.76
C LEU A 467 3.27 18.53 12.45
N GLN A 468 4.07 17.49 12.54
CA GLN A 468 3.73 16.26 13.25
C GLN A 468 4.91 15.81 14.11
N ALA A 469 4.65 15.58 15.39
CA ALA A 469 5.62 15.01 16.32
C ALA A 469 4.98 13.82 17.03
N GLN A 470 5.73 12.76 17.20
CA GLN A 470 5.28 11.58 17.96
C GLN A 470 6.42 11.03 18.78
N ALA A 471 6.15 10.69 20.03
CA ALA A 471 7.14 10.08 20.90
C ALA A 471 6.53 8.96 21.74
N PHE A 472 7.32 7.90 21.98
CA PHE A 472 6.99 6.81 22.90
C PHE A 472 8.15 6.57 23.86
N LEU A 473 7.80 6.38 25.13
CA LEU A 473 8.74 5.86 26.13
C LEU A 473 8.63 4.34 26.15
N LYS A 474 9.75 3.65 25.99
CA LYS A 474 9.81 2.18 25.99
C LYS A 474 10.24 1.70 27.38
N VAL A 475 9.35 1.01 28.06
CA VAL A 475 9.64 0.38 29.36
C VAL A 475 9.73 -1.15 29.17
N PRO A 476 10.92 -1.70 28.87
CA PRO A 476 11.07 -3.13 28.61
C PRO A 476 11.27 -3.88 29.91
N LEU A 477 10.29 -4.66 30.34
CA LEU A 477 10.41 -5.64 31.41
C LEU A 477 10.37 -7.06 30.81
N ARG A 478 10.89 -8.05 31.50
CA ARG A 478 11.08 -9.41 30.96
C ARG A 478 9.82 -10.05 30.33
N LYS A 479 8.65 -9.85 30.91
CA LYS A 479 7.36 -10.42 30.46
C LYS A 479 6.31 -9.37 30.15
N PHE A 480 6.66 -8.12 30.35
CA PHE A 480 5.76 -6.98 30.19
C PHE A 480 6.52 -5.88 29.50
N SER A 481 5.96 -5.31 28.44
CA SER A 481 6.45 -4.07 27.88
C SER A 481 5.31 -3.06 27.82
N PHE A 482 5.62 -1.84 28.23
CA PHE A 482 4.69 -0.73 28.20
C PHE A 482 5.35 0.45 27.51
N ALA A 483 4.67 1.04 26.56
CA ALA A 483 5.14 2.21 25.85
C ALA A 483 4.02 3.25 25.78
N PRO A 484 3.92 4.13 26.80
CA PRO A 484 3.09 5.30 26.70
C PRO A 484 3.70 6.26 25.69
N GLY A 485 2.86 6.96 24.96
CA GLY A 485 3.29 7.89 23.93
C GLY A 485 2.30 9.01 23.70
N MET A 486 2.76 9.99 22.97
CA MET A 486 1.95 11.14 22.57
C MET A 486 2.28 11.49 21.11
N GLY A 487 1.24 11.68 20.32
CA GLY A 487 1.28 12.33 19.01
C GLY A 487 0.77 13.76 19.10
N TYR A 488 1.39 14.66 18.36
CA TYR A 488 0.93 16.03 18.16
C TYR A 488 0.96 16.31 16.67
N THR A 489 -0.14 16.82 16.13
CA THR A 489 -0.23 17.24 14.72
C THR A 489 -0.89 18.60 14.63
N LEU A 490 -0.27 19.52 13.91
CA LEU A 490 -0.79 20.84 13.59
C LEU A 490 -0.91 20.93 12.07
N LEU A 491 -2.07 21.36 11.60
CA LEU A 491 -2.40 21.47 10.18
C LEU A 491 -2.99 22.85 9.94
N SER A 492 -2.40 23.61 9.02
CA SER A 492 -2.91 24.91 8.58
C SER A 492 -3.00 24.94 7.06
N ASP A 493 -3.94 25.73 6.56
CA ASP A 493 -4.18 25.85 5.11
C ASP A 493 -4.49 24.51 4.42
N GLN A 494 -5.08 23.56 5.17
CA GLN A 494 -5.41 22.22 4.62
C GLN A 494 -6.53 22.32 3.58
N VAL A 495 -6.39 21.52 2.53
CA VAL A 495 -7.44 21.36 1.51
C VAL A 495 -8.24 20.10 1.83
N TRP A 496 -9.55 20.25 1.90
CA TRP A 496 -10.51 19.20 2.16
C TRP A 496 -11.49 19.09 0.99
N MET A 497 -12.06 17.91 0.79
CA MET A 497 -13.23 17.76 -0.07
C MET A 497 -14.48 17.93 0.80
N GLU A 498 -15.43 18.74 0.35
CA GLU A 498 -16.72 18.97 1.02
C GLU A 498 -17.87 18.87 0.03
N LYS A 499 -19.09 18.59 0.52
CA LYS A 499 -20.28 18.70 -0.32
C LYS A 499 -20.43 20.12 -0.82
N SER A 500 -20.71 20.26 -2.12
CA SER A 500 -21.03 21.57 -2.71
C SER A 500 -22.28 22.17 -2.04
N PRO A 501 -22.24 23.45 -1.64
CA PRO A 501 -23.41 24.14 -1.14
C PRO A 501 -24.39 24.56 -2.26
N GLN A 502 -23.96 24.46 -3.52
CA GLN A 502 -24.74 24.87 -4.67
C GLN A 502 -25.54 23.70 -5.25
N PRO A 503 -26.76 23.94 -5.72
CA PRO A 503 -27.57 22.95 -6.40
C PRO A 503 -27.16 22.76 -7.88
N ASP A 504 -25.93 23.05 -8.25
CA ASP A 504 -25.40 23.05 -9.62
C ASP A 504 -24.96 21.65 -10.11
N GLY A 505 -25.16 20.63 -9.28
CA GLY A 505 -24.87 19.24 -9.61
C GLY A 505 -23.50 18.75 -9.20
N GLN A 506 -22.59 19.62 -8.79
CA GLN A 506 -21.34 19.21 -8.19
C GLN A 506 -21.61 18.56 -6.84
N THR A 507 -21.17 17.31 -6.67
CA THR A 507 -21.39 16.58 -5.42
C THR A 507 -20.40 16.97 -4.35
N VAL A 508 -19.13 17.09 -4.70
CA VAL A 508 -18.05 17.48 -3.80
C VAL A 508 -17.03 18.38 -4.49
N ILE A 509 -16.51 19.34 -3.75
CA ILE A 509 -15.53 20.32 -4.21
C ILE A 509 -14.37 20.42 -3.23
N PRO A 510 -13.17 20.77 -3.68
CA PRO A 510 -12.05 21.06 -2.79
C PRO A 510 -12.20 22.47 -2.18
N VAL A 511 -12.02 22.55 -0.87
CA VAL A 511 -12.06 23.80 -0.09
C VAL A 511 -10.81 23.89 0.76
N GLN A 512 -10.18 25.07 0.82
CA GLN A 512 -9.05 25.31 1.70
C GLN A 512 -9.53 25.98 2.99
N SER A 513 -9.13 25.40 4.13
CA SER A 513 -9.44 25.94 5.46
C SER A 513 -8.48 27.07 5.82
N ASP A 514 -8.99 28.16 6.36
CA ASP A 514 -8.19 29.24 6.98
C ASP A 514 -7.85 28.96 8.46
N ALA A 515 -8.37 27.87 9.01
CA ALA A 515 -8.16 27.51 10.41
C ALA A 515 -6.88 26.69 10.60
N THR A 516 -6.30 26.81 11.79
CA THR A 516 -5.25 25.92 12.27
C THR A 516 -5.87 24.84 13.13
N HIS A 517 -5.75 23.58 12.66
CA HIS A 517 -6.27 22.42 13.35
C HIS A 517 -5.17 21.76 14.18
N THR A 518 -5.43 21.51 15.45
CA THR A 518 -4.51 20.84 16.37
C THR A 518 -5.08 19.50 16.79
N LEU A 519 -4.30 18.45 16.62
CA LEU A 519 -4.63 17.08 17.01
C LEU A 519 -3.60 16.58 18.03
N ILE A 520 -4.08 16.18 19.20
CA ILE A 520 -3.28 15.55 20.24
C ILE A 520 -3.74 14.10 20.39
N LEU A 521 -2.80 13.16 20.33
CA LEU A 521 -3.04 11.72 20.38
C LEU A 521 -2.28 11.08 21.54
N PRO A 522 -2.84 11.07 22.77
CA PRO A 522 -2.35 10.18 23.82
C PRO A 522 -2.47 8.72 23.36
N GLN A 523 -1.39 7.97 23.50
CA GLN A 523 -1.30 6.59 23.03
C GLN A 523 -0.67 5.70 24.10
N ALA A 524 -1.07 4.44 24.09
CA ALA A 524 -0.43 3.41 24.90
C ALA A 524 -0.29 2.12 24.11
N ARG A 525 0.90 1.52 24.17
CA ARG A 525 1.18 0.18 23.63
C ARG A 525 1.60 -0.70 24.80
N MET A 526 0.94 -1.83 24.96
CA MET A 526 1.21 -2.79 26.01
C MET A 526 1.35 -4.19 25.42
N ASN A 527 2.37 -4.94 25.86
CA ASN A 527 2.47 -6.36 25.58
C ASN A 527 2.78 -7.11 26.89
N LEU A 528 2.01 -8.14 27.17
CA LEU A 528 2.14 -8.97 28.34
C LEU A 528 2.22 -10.45 27.94
N THR A 529 3.26 -11.14 28.40
CA THR A 529 3.35 -12.60 28.26
C THR A 529 3.06 -13.25 29.61
N PHE A 530 2.01 -14.05 29.67
CA PHE A 530 1.58 -14.79 30.87
C PHE A 530 1.40 -16.27 30.54
N LEU A 531 1.28 -17.12 31.57
CA LEU A 531 1.21 -18.57 31.41
C LEU A 531 2.28 -19.14 30.44
N LYS A 532 3.46 -18.50 30.36
CA LYS A 532 4.60 -18.84 29.50
C LYS A 532 4.36 -18.76 27.99
N LYS A 533 3.12 -18.92 27.50
CA LYS A 533 2.78 -19.03 26.07
C LYS A 533 1.59 -18.16 25.64
N MET A 534 0.93 -17.52 26.58
CA MET A 534 -0.15 -16.58 26.28
C MET A 534 0.40 -15.17 26.16
N ASN A 535 0.03 -14.47 25.10
CA ASN A 535 0.43 -13.09 24.83
C ASN A 535 -0.82 -12.22 24.72
N LEU A 536 -0.83 -11.12 25.47
CA LEU A 536 -1.83 -10.06 25.34
C LEU A 536 -1.13 -8.83 24.83
N GLY A 537 -1.50 -8.36 23.64
CA GLY A 537 -1.08 -7.07 23.08
C GLY A 537 -2.26 -6.10 23.08
N VAL A 538 -2.06 -4.88 23.50
CA VAL A 538 -3.08 -3.81 23.44
C VAL A 538 -2.45 -2.54 22.93
N ARG A 539 -3.14 -1.87 22.01
CA ARG A 539 -2.85 -0.50 21.59
C ARG A 539 -4.12 0.33 21.75
N ALA A 540 -4.01 1.44 22.45
CA ALA A 540 -5.10 2.40 22.62
C ALA A 540 -4.62 3.78 22.14
N THR A 541 -5.50 4.50 21.45
CA THR A 541 -5.30 5.88 21.02
C THR A 541 -6.54 6.69 21.40
N ARG A 542 -6.34 7.80 22.10
CA ARG A 542 -7.35 8.83 22.35
C ARG A 542 -7.12 9.99 21.39
N THR A 543 -8.20 10.55 20.87
CA THR A 543 -8.16 11.74 20.02
C THR A 543 -8.64 12.95 20.82
N ILE A 544 -7.86 14.05 20.78
CA ILE A 544 -8.22 15.35 21.31
C ILE A 544 -7.98 16.35 20.20
N ILE A 545 -9.02 17.06 19.77
CA ILE A 545 -8.96 18.01 18.67
C ILE A 545 -9.26 19.40 19.20
N SER A 546 -8.50 20.41 18.75
CA SER A 546 -8.71 21.82 19.01
C SER A 546 -8.62 22.61 17.71
N GLY A 547 -9.37 23.72 17.61
CA GLY A 547 -9.39 24.53 16.39
C GLY A 547 -9.96 23.77 15.19
N ASN A 548 -11.10 23.10 15.36
CA ASN A 548 -11.75 22.31 14.29
C ASN A 548 -13.11 22.89 13.88
N PRO A 549 -13.15 24.14 13.36
CA PRO A 549 -14.39 24.72 12.89
C PRO A 549 -14.98 23.87 11.76
N GLY A 550 -16.29 23.73 11.74
CA GLY A 550 -16.96 22.95 10.74
C GLY A 550 -16.70 21.45 10.79
N ASN A 551 -16.10 20.92 11.85
CA ASN A 551 -15.79 19.49 12.00
C ASN A 551 -15.03 18.88 10.82
N LEU A 552 -14.00 19.59 10.33
CA LEU A 552 -13.18 19.18 9.17
C LEU A 552 -12.31 17.96 9.48
N LEU A 553 -11.73 17.89 10.68
CA LEU A 553 -11.04 16.69 11.17
C LEU A 553 -12.06 15.68 11.68
N GLN A 554 -12.37 14.69 10.87
CA GLN A 554 -13.29 13.62 11.20
C GLN A 554 -12.51 12.39 11.65
N ILE A 555 -12.39 12.20 12.96
CA ILE A 555 -11.58 11.15 13.60
C ILE A 555 -12.37 10.59 14.80
N PRO A 556 -12.40 9.27 15.01
CA PRO A 556 -13.04 8.72 16.20
C PRO A 556 -12.30 9.12 17.47
N ASP A 557 -13.04 9.38 18.54
CA ASP A 557 -12.49 9.76 19.86
C ASP A 557 -11.54 8.70 20.44
N TRP A 558 -11.88 7.43 20.22
CA TRP A 558 -11.10 6.31 20.69
C TRP A 558 -10.94 5.26 19.60
N LEU A 559 -9.72 4.75 19.51
CA LEU A 559 -9.39 3.54 18.76
C LEU A 559 -8.59 2.60 19.67
N VAL A 560 -9.11 1.39 19.89
CA VAL A 560 -8.47 0.35 20.71
C VAL A 560 -8.35 -0.92 19.90
N ASN A 561 -7.14 -1.45 19.82
CA ASN A 561 -6.85 -2.74 19.20
C ASN A 561 -6.20 -3.65 20.22
N GLY A 562 -6.69 -4.88 20.31
CA GLY A 562 -6.18 -5.91 21.21
C GLY A 562 -5.96 -7.23 20.48
N GLN A 563 -4.99 -7.99 20.94
CA GLN A 563 -4.78 -9.37 20.52
C GLN A 563 -4.50 -10.23 21.75
N LEU A 564 -5.27 -11.29 21.91
CA LEU A 564 -4.99 -12.33 22.87
C LEU A 564 -4.65 -13.62 22.12
N ALA A 565 -3.43 -14.12 22.28
CA ALA A 565 -2.97 -15.27 21.51
C ALA A 565 -2.09 -16.22 22.31
N PHE A 566 -2.32 -17.51 22.13
CA PHE A 566 -1.35 -18.56 22.43
C PHE A 566 -0.27 -18.58 21.36
N LYS A 567 1.01 -18.73 21.77
CA LYS A 567 2.12 -18.99 20.87
C LYS A 567 2.98 -20.14 21.40
N GLY A 568 3.17 -21.17 20.59
CA GLY A 568 3.99 -22.30 21.01
C GLY A 568 4.08 -23.39 19.95
N PHE A 569 4.76 -24.46 20.33
CA PHE A 569 4.87 -25.66 19.51
C PHE A 569 3.83 -26.71 19.95
N LEU A 570 3.16 -27.30 18.98
CA LEU A 570 2.20 -28.39 19.12
C LEU A 570 2.74 -29.67 18.47
N PHE A 571 2.09 -30.81 18.73
CA PHE A 571 2.39 -32.10 18.12
C PHE A 571 3.90 -32.48 18.21
N LYS A 572 4.45 -32.48 19.43
CA LYS A 572 5.85 -32.80 19.73
C LYS A 572 6.86 -31.90 18.98
N GLY A 573 6.48 -30.63 18.72
CA GLY A 573 7.37 -29.65 18.05
C GLY A 573 7.22 -29.56 16.54
N ASN A 574 6.35 -30.36 15.92
CA ASN A 574 6.21 -30.40 14.46
C ASN A 574 5.39 -29.21 13.89
N LEU A 575 4.56 -28.57 14.71
CA LEU A 575 3.76 -27.41 14.32
C LEU A 575 4.08 -26.22 15.24
N GLU A 576 4.67 -25.16 14.70
CA GLU A 576 4.66 -23.85 15.36
C GLU A 576 3.30 -23.22 15.15
N ALA A 577 2.63 -22.80 16.22
CA ALA A 577 1.27 -22.27 16.16
C ALA A 577 1.13 -20.95 16.91
N GLN A 578 0.31 -20.05 16.37
CA GLN A 578 -0.25 -18.88 17.05
C GLN A 578 -1.78 -18.95 16.88
N ILE A 579 -2.51 -19.05 17.98
CA ILE A 579 -3.98 -19.20 17.98
C ILE A 579 -4.55 -18.14 18.90
N GLY A 580 -5.55 -17.38 18.44
CA GLY A 580 -6.07 -16.32 19.28
C GLY A 580 -7.20 -15.51 18.65
N PHE A 581 -7.40 -14.36 19.27
CA PHE A 581 -8.42 -13.39 18.88
C PHE A 581 -7.76 -12.03 18.62
N ASP A 582 -8.14 -11.38 17.52
CA ASP A 582 -7.96 -9.94 17.30
C ASP A 582 -9.26 -9.24 17.69
N VAL A 583 -9.17 -8.21 18.51
CA VAL A 583 -10.31 -7.40 18.94
C VAL A 583 -10.03 -5.95 18.58
N SER A 584 -11.00 -5.26 18.00
CA SER A 584 -10.89 -3.85 17.68
C SER A 584 -12.17 -3.13 18.11
N TRP A 585 -12.02 -2.02 18.80
CA TRP A 585 -13.12 -1.15 19.17
C TRP A 585 -12.84 0.29 18.75
N ARG A 586 -13.88 0.95 18.29
CA ARG A 586 -13.87 2.34 17.85
C ARG A 586 -15.12 3.03 18.34
N SER A 587 -14.98 4.25 18.87
CA SER A 587 -16.12 5.08 19.28
C SER A 587 -16.93 5.56 18.06
N ALA A 588 -18.19 5.90 18.30
CA ALA A 588 -19.05 6.54 17.30
C ALA A 588 -18.48 7.89 16.86
N TRP A 589 -18.55 8.21 15.56
CA TRP A 589 -17.98 9.41 14.99
C TRP A 589 -18.66 9.79 13.67
N PHE A 590 -18.46 11.02 13.21
CA PHE A 590 -18.81 11.41 11.85
C PHE A 590 -17.73 10.88 10.91
N ALA A 591 -17.96 9.71 10.31
CA ALA A 591 -17.06 9.17 9.32
C ALA A 591 -17.18 9.97 8.02
N PRO A 592 -16.07 10.26 7.32
CA PRO A 592 -16.16 10.95 6.03
C PRO A 592 -16.96 10.13 5.03
N GLY A 593 -17.72 10.81 4.17
CA GLY A 593 -18.33 10.19 3.01
C GLY A 593 -17.29 9.87 1.94
N TYR A 594 -17.63 9.04 0.99
CA TYR A 594 -16.78 8.74 -0.16
C TYR A 594 -17.53 9.09 -1.45
N ASP A 595 -16.87 9.86 -2.30
CA ASP A 595 -17.36 10.18 -3.63
C ASP A 595 -16.65 9.36 -4.70
N PRO A 596 -17.38 8.48 -5.42
CA PRO A 596 -16.80 7.64 -6.46
C PRO A 596 -16.27 8.40 -7.67
N VAL A 597 -16.90 9.53 -8.03
CA VAL A 597 -16.54 10.32 -9.22
C VAL A 597 -15.15 10.90 -9.07
N THR A 598 -14.92 11.60 -7.97
CA THR A 598 -13.64 12.22 -7.66
C THR A 598 -12.65 11.23 -7.01
N GLN A 599 -13.14 10.07 -6.54
CA GLN A 599 -12.36 9.06 -5.79
C GLN A 599 -11.71 9.66 -4.53
N HIS A 600 -12.47 10.51 -3.83
CA HIS A 600 -12.01 11.15 -2.61
C HIS A 600 -13.01 10.97 -1.46
N TYR A 601 -12.45 10.94 -0.26
CA TYR A 601 -13.26 11.07 0.94
C TYR A 601 -13.56 12.55 1.19
N TYR A 602 -14.81 12.85 1.55
CA TYR A 602 -15.26 14.22 1.80
C TYR A 602 -15.86 14.37 3.19
N VAL A 603 -15.76 15.58 3.72
CA VAL A 603 -16.34 15.94 5.02
C VAL A 603 -17.87 15.92 4.91
N GLN A 604 -18.52 15.16 5.78
CA GLN A 604 -19.96 15.12 5.92
C GLN A 604 -20.37 15.31 7.40
N ARG A 605 -21.56 15.87 7.62
CA ARG A 605 -22.06 16.20 8.98
C ARG A 605 -23.48 15.67 9.21
N ASP A 606 -23.98 14.89 8.25
CA ASP A 606 -25.38 14.44 8.23
C ASP A 606 -25.54 13.14 9.02
N GLU A 607 -24.59 12.21 8.91
CA GLU A 607 -24.69 10.88 9.48
C GLU A 607 -23.49 10.53 10.39
N LYS A 608 -23.81 10.15 11.63
CA LYS A 608 -22.83 9.64 12.58
C LYS A 608 -22.85 8.11 12.56
N VAL A 609 -21.74 7.49 12.20
CA VAL A 609 -21.63 6.03 12.30
C VAL A 609 -21.50 5.62 13.77
N SER A 610 -22.18 4.53 14.13
CA SER A 610 -22.21 4.01 15.49
C SER A 610 -20.81 3.52 15.92
N ASP A 611 -20.63 3.34 17.23
CA ASP A 611 -19.49 2.61 17.76
C ASP A 611 -19.48 1.16 17.24
N TRP A 612 -18.26 0.65 17.13
CA TRP A 612 -18.07 -0.69 16.60
C TRP A 612 -17.09 -1.49 17.46
N LEU A 613 -17.51 -2.70 17.80
CA LEU A 613 -16.67 -3.72 18.42
C LEU A 613 -16.58 -4.91 17.47
N GLY A 614 -15.41 -5.15 16.89
CA GLY A 614 -15.09 -6.31 16.07
C GLY A 614 -14.23 -7.31 16.85
N ALA A 615 -14.48 -8.58 16.64
CA ALA A 615 -13.65 -9.66 17.14
C ALA A 615 -13.48 -10.71 16.04
N ASP A 616 -12.24 -11.10 15.78
CA ASP A 616 -11.87 -12.11 14.79
C ASP A 616 -11.12 -13.24 15.50
N PHE A 617 -11.43 -14.49 15.18
CA PHE A 617 -10.65 -15.65 15.62
C PHE A 617 -9.65 -16.02 14.54
N PHE A 618 -8.41 -16.39 14.94
CA PHE A 618 -7.40 -16.82 14.00
C PHE A 618 -6.54 -17.99 14.49
N ILE A 619 -6.03 -18.74 13.51
CA ILE A 619 -5.01 -19.75 13.67
C ILE A 619 -3.91 -19.49 12.63
N ASN A 620 -2.68 -19.28 13.06
CA ASN A 620 -1.50 -19.30 12.21
C ASN A 620 -0.68 -20.53 12.50
N GLY A 621 -0.19 -21.21 11.49
CA GLY A 621 0.63 -22.40 11.64
C GLY A 621 1.81 -22.42 10.69
N LYS A 622 2.91 -23.09 11.13
CA LYS A 622 4.08 -23.35 10.29
C LYS A 622 4.55 -24.79 10.47
N ILE A 623 4.69 -25.47 9.35
CA ILE A 623 5.27 -26.81 9.25
C ILE A 623 6.41 -26.74 8.26
N LYS A 624 7.65 -26.91 8.72
CA LYS A 624 8.87 -26.83 7.87
C LYS A 624 8.91 -25.50 7.08
N ARG A 625 8.82 -25.55 5.75
CA ARG A 625 8.87 -24.41 4.82
C ARG A 625 7.47 -23.84 4.48
N GLY A 626 6.40 -24.49 4.93
CA GLY A 626 5.02 -24.07 4.70
C GLY A 626 4.47 -23.28 5.89
N ARG A 627 3.76 -22.19 5.59
CA ARG A 627 2.96 -21.43 6.55
C ARG A 627 1.50 -21.46 6.11
N PHE A 628 0.58 -21.45 7.03
CA PHE A 628 -0.83 -21.33 6.74
C PHE A 628 -1.52 -20.49 7.81
N PHE A 629 -2.68 -19.93 7.45
CA PHE A 629 -3.59 -19.35 8.42
C PHE A 629 -5.03 -19.70 8.09
N TYR A 630 -5.81 -19.67 9.14
CA TYR A 630 -7.27 -19.68 9.09
C TYR A 630 -7.79 -18.51 9.92
N LYS A 631 -8.74 -17.76 9.40
CA LYS A 631 -9.33 -16.62 10.07
C LYS A 631 -10.84 -16.60 9.91
N PHE A 632 -11.55 -16.40 11.01
CA PHE A 632 -12.97 -16.20 11.06
C PHE A 632 -13.25 -14.76 11.49
N HIS A 633 -13.84 -13.99 10.58
CA HIS A 633 -14.10 -12.58 10.77
C HIS A 633 -15.43 -12.32 11.47
N ASN A 634 -15.46 -11.22 12.24
CA ASN A 634 -16.64 -10.61 12.80
C ASN A 634 -17.51 -11.59 13.61
N LEU A 635 -16.90 -12.20 14.65
CA LEU A 635 -17.58 -13.06 15.61
C LEU A 635 -18.77 -12.39 16.29
N MET A 636 -18.72 -11.04 16.44
CA MET A 636 -19.80 -10.29 17.09
C MET A 636 -21.10 -10.37 16.27
N GLN A 637 -20.99 -10.27 14.93
CA GLN A 637 -22.14 -10.44 14.04
C GLN A 637 -22.61 -11.89 13.99
N ALA A 638 -21.69 -12.86 14.02
CA ALA A 638 -22.06 -14.28 14.17
C ALA A 638 -22.82 -14.54 15.47
N GLY A 639 -22.55 -13.80 16.54
CA GLY A 639 -23.24 -13.82 17.83
C GLY A 639 -24.56 -13.02 17.87
N GLY A 640 -25.05 -12.54 16.72
CA GLY A 640 -26.34 -11.84 16.60
C GLY A 640 -26.29 -10.32 16.78
N ARG A 641 -25.11 -9.70 16.91
CA ARG A 641 -25.02 -8.24 16.87
C ARG A 641 -25.25 -7.72 15.45
N PRO A 642 -25.85 -6.53 15.28
CA PRO A 642 -25.94 -5.90 13.96
C PRO A 642 -24.54 -5.66 13.37
N GLY A 643 -24.47 -5.54 12.05
CA GLY A 643 -23.26 -5.09 11.37
C GLY A 643 -22.94 -3.63 11.72
N PHE A 644 -21.91 -3.08 11.10
CA PHE A 644 -21.46 -1.70 11.32
C PHE A 644 -21.16 -1.03 9.96
N LEU A 645 -21.22 0.30 9.93
CA LEU A 645 -20.80 1.08 8.78
C LEU A 645 -19.36 1.59 9.00
N LEU A 646 -18.60 1.65 7.93
CA LEU A 646 -17.26 2.26 7.90
C LEU A 646 -17.33 3.73 7.48
N SER A 647 -18.17 4.00 6.50
CA SER A 647 -18.53 5.31 5.98
C SER A 647 -20.05 5.30 5.75
N PRO A 648 -20.75 6.44 5.69
CA PRO A 648 -22.17 6.49 5.33
C PRO A 648 -22.46 5.67 4.07
N GLY A 649 -23.43 4.75 4.17
CA GLY A 649 -23.79 3.85 3.07
C GLY A 649 -22.85 2.67 2.82
N TYR A 650 -21.69 2.58 3.46
CA TYR A 650 -20.70 1.53 3.22
C TYR A 650 -20.61 0.55 4.41
N PRO A 651 -21.23 -0.64 4.31
CA PRO A 651 -21.20 -1.64 5.36
C PRO A 651 -19.82 -2.25 5.52
N GLY A 652 -19.40 -2.44 6.76
CA GLY A 652 -18.16 -3.11 7.11
C GLY A 652 -18.16 -4.59 6.79
N GLN A 653 -17.00 -5.23 7.02
CA GLN A 653 -16.80 -6.65 6.72
C GLN A 653 -17.80 -7.53 7.50
N ARG A 654 -18.55 -8.36 6.79
CA ARG A 654 -19.47 -9.36 7.36
C ARG A 654 -18.71 -10.54 7.97
N THR A 655 -19.46 -11.42 8.64
CA THR A 655 -18.96 -12.73 9.06
C THR A 655 -18.58 -13.57 7.86
N ILE A 656 -17.28 -13.84 7.70
CA ILE A 656 -16.70 -14.67 6.64
C ILE A 656 -15.44 -15.36 7.14
N MET A 657 -14.97 -16.32 6.36
CA MET A 657 -13.76 -17.08 6.64
C MET A 657 -12.71 -16.83 5.57
N ASP A 658 -11.45 -16.69 6.01
CA ASP A 658 -10.28 -16.64 5.14
C ASP A 658 -9.33 -17.79 5.47
N PHE A 659 -8.73 -18.34 4.42
CA PHE A 659 -7.65 -19.31 4.50
C PHE A 659 -6.48 -18.83 3.67
N GLY A 660 -5.27 -18.94 4.18
CA GLY A 660 -4.06 -18.64 3.44
C GLY A 660 -3.00 -19.69 3.61
N PHE A 661 -2.26 -19.93 2.55
CA PHE A 661 -1.13 -20.86 2.51
C PHE A 661 0.05 -20.21 1.81
N GLU A 662 1.26 -20.48 2.32
CA GLU A 662 2.51 -20.02 1.75
C GLU A 662 3.54 -21.13 1.75
N LEU A 663 4.28 -21.22 0.65
CA LEU A 663 5.44 -22.09 0.51
C LEU A 663 6.67 -21.26 0.15
N ILE A 664 7.78 -21.55 0.84
CA ILE A 664 9.07 -20.91 0.59
C ILE A 664 10.06 -21.97 0.14
N LEU A 665 10.64 -21.76 -1.04
CA LEU A 665 11.62 -22.66 -1.68
C LEU A 665 12.98 -21.97 -1.78
N PHE A 666 14.05 -22.76 -1.67
CA PHE A 666 15.45 -22.31 -1.73
C PHE A 666 16.25 -23.24 -2.66
N ASP A 667 15.74 -23.49 -3.85
CA ASP A 667 16.29 -24.48 -4.77
C ASP A 667 17.00 -23.85 -5.95
#